data_23958414b815a9d6dfa625dbac56d6fe
#
_entry.id   23958414b815a9d6dfa625dbac56d6fe
#
_cell.length_a   1.000
_cell.length_b   1.000
_cell.length_c   1.000
_cell.angle_alpha   90.00
_cell.angle_beta   90.00
_cell.angle_gamma   90.00
#
_symmetry.space_group_name_H-M   'P 1'
#
loop_
_entity.id
_entity.type
_entity.pdbx_description
1 polymer ?
#
loop_
_entity_poly.entity_id
_entity_poly.type
_entity_poly.pdbx_seq_one_letter_code
_entity_poly.pdbx_strand_id
1 'polypeptide(L)'
;MARVSSRPASRAARQSPRRPAWRPLLRRLLSVAEDPDAVVAAAPPVPPREVFRRFWPYTRGGRRWLVPILAFSVVGPVIDGAEVWLFKIVVDDVLVPRDLGPFLWIALAYLGLIVCSAILDFADDVLSTWVSERFLLALRSDVFRHVQSLSLGFFERRRLGDVLARVTGDVDAVETFLLSGVANALYYVIQLGVYLGLLFYLQWDLTLLALVIVPLFWRSARHFSRLIRAASRERRRRSGSLSAIAEESLGNVALVQAYNRQAWEERRFDRESAGKFRAAMASARISAVYEPIVEVIELVGALAVMGLGTWKLAQGQLTLGGLLVFLALLSRLYSPIRDLSHLTNTFYAASASAERIIELLDQRPQVTEAAHARRIGHARGDVEFDGVSFRYPGTSRWALSGVSFHVAPGGTLALVGASGAGKSTVAKLQLRFYDPNEGAVRLDGADLRDLHLSELRENVAVVLQETLVFHGTVRENIAYGRPDATEADIVAAARAADAHGFIQLLPDGYDTVVGQRGRTLSGGQRQRLAIARAMIRDAPVLLLDEPTTGLDAQSGRRIMEPLRRLMAGRTTIVISHNLLTVRDATWIVVLDRGRVVECGTHEALVLHGGAYARLHRLHQITGPMPAGPSQSLTT
;
A
#
# COMPACT_ATOMS: atom_id res chain seq x y z
N MET A 1 12.91 -23.44 -71.88
CA MET A 1 12.77 -22.20 -72.64
C MET A 1 13.07 -21.08 -71.67
N ALA A 2 14.31 -20.55 -71.67
CA ALA A 2 14.81 -19.40 -72.44
C ALA A 2 14.01 -18.14 -72.06
N ARG A 3 14.60 -17.07 -71.51
CA ARG A 3 15.76 -16.24 -71.84
C ARG A 3 15.93 -15.20 -70.73
N VAL A 4 17.10 -14.89 -70.24
CA VAL A 4 18.09 -13.87 -70.68
C VAL A 4 17.89 -12.49 -70.02
N SER A 5 18.78 -12.20 -69.12
CA SER A 5 19.68 -11.07 -68.96
C SER A 5 19.18 -9.63 -69.06
N SER A 6 19.46 -8.84 -68.04
CA SER A 6 20.30 -7.65 -68.24
C SER A 6 20.68 -7.02 -66.88
N ARG A 7 21.96 -6.94 -66.59
CA ARG A 7 22.55 -5.94 -65.67
C ARG A 7 22.54 -4.57 -66.35
N PRO A 8 22.39 -3.52 -65.57
CA PRO A 8 23.32 -2.44 -65.74
C PRO A 8 23.90 -1.83 -64.46
N ALA A 9 25.13 -1.50 -64.59
CA ALA A 9 25.85 -0.32 -64.13
C ALA A 9 25.98 -0.03 -62.63
N SER A 10 27.24 -0.22 -62.20
CA SER A 10 27.94 0.44 -61.11
C SER A 10 27.43 1.86 -60.76
N ARG A 11 26.81 2.03 -59.61
CA ARG A 11 26.79 3.33 -58.94
C ARG A 11 27.91 3.39 -57.92
N ALA A 12 28.82 4.32 -58.15
CA ALA A 12 29.91 4.67 -57.26
C ALA A 12 29.44 4.83 -55.82
N ALA A 13 29.97 4.05 -54.91
CA ALA A 13 29.79 4.18 -53.47
C ALA A 13 30.37 5.54 -53.04
N ARG A 14 29.49 6.51 -52.79
CA ARG A 14 29.86 7.72 -52.03
C ARG A 14 30.32 7.24 -50.66
N GLN A 15 31.61 7.32 -50.36
CA GLN A 15 32.20 7.14 -49.07
C GLN A 15 31.53 8.15 -48.10
N SER A 16 30.60 7.66 -47.24
CA SER A 16 30.11 8.45 -46.12
C SER A 16 31.29 8.75 -45.18
N PRO A 17 31.40 9.96 -44.64
CA PRO A 17 32.49 10.34 -43.75
C PRO A 17 32.57 9.34 -42.59
N ARG A 18 33.75 8.76 -42.36
CA ARG A 18 34.03 7.83 -41.24
C ARG A 18 33.59 8.50 -39.93
N ARG A 19 32.47 8.05 -39.35
CA ARG A 19 32.03 8.50 -38.05
C ARG A 19 33.09 8.15 -37.01
N PRO A 20 33.53 9.08 -36.15
CA PRO A 20 34.63 8.85 -35.22
C PRO A 20 34.32 7.65 -34.30
N ALA A 21 35.30 6.81 -34.05
CA ALA A 21 35.20 5.52 -33.36
C ALA A 21 34.65 5.60 -31.90
N TRP A 22 34.71 6.77 -31.28
CA TRP A 22 34.20 7.00 -29.94
C TRP A 22 32.65 7.11 -29.88
N ARG A 23 31.95 7.46 -30.99
CA ARG A 23 30.47 7.58 -31.00
C ARG A 23 29.74 6.27 -30.69
N PRO A 24 30.10 5.09 -31.25
CA PRO A 24 29.47 3.83 -30.88
C PRO A 24 29.79 3.41 -29.44
N LEU A 25 30.97 3.77 -28.92
CA LEU A 25 31.37 3.49 -27.54
C LEU A 25 30.54 4.32 -26.55
N LEU A 26 30.38 5.63 -26.78
CA LEU A 26 29.51 6.51 -26.03
C LEU A 26 28.03 6.07 -26.10
N ARG A 27 27.57 5.63 -27.27
CA ARG A 27 26.21 5.14 -27.44
C ARG A 27 25.95 3.85 -26.64
N ARG A 28 26.93 2.95 -26.53
CA ARG A 28 26.86 1.75 -25.67
C ARG A 28 26.93 2.10 -24.18
N LEU A 29 27.74 3.07 -23.79
CA LEU A 29 27.84 3.54 -22.41
C LEU A 29 26.54 4.22 -21.91
N LEU A 30 25.86 4.95 -22.79
CA LEU A 30 24.68 5.74 -22.48
C LEU A 30 23.35 5.04 -22.84
N SER A 31 23.38 3.81 -23.41
CA SER A 31 22.14 3.09 -23.75
C SER A 31 21.49 2.48 -22.53
N VAL A 32 20.20 2.75 -22.37
CA VAL A 32 19.30 2.06 -21.43
C VAL A 32 18.52 1.05 -22.26
N ALA A 33 18.65 -0.25 -21.97
CA ALA A 33 17.83 -1.28 -22.61
C ALA A 33 16.44 -1.21 -21.98
N GLU A 34 15.43 -0.77 -22.73
CA GLU A 34 14.03 -0.88 -22.36
C GLU A 34 13.51 -2.24 -22.84
N ASP A 35 12.88 -2.98 -21.92
CA ASP A 35 12.25 -4.26 -22.21
C ASP A 35 10.74 -4.04 -22.40
N PRO A 36 10.14 -4.46 -23.53
CA PRO A 36 8.72 -4.20 -23.82
C PRO A 36 7.73 -4.95 -22.92
N ASP A 37 8.14 -6.00 -22.22
CA ASP A 37 7.24 -6.88 -21.45
C ASP A 37 6.96 -6.39 -20.02
N ALA A 38 6.62 -5.11 -19.83
CA ALA A 38 6.32 -4.54 -18.52
C ALA A 38 4.92 -4.86 -18.01
N VAL A 39 4.86 -5.46 -16.84
CA VAL A 39 3.61 -5.83 -16.14
C VAL A 39 2.91 -4.64 -15.48
N VAL A 40 3.59 -3.52 -15.27
CA VAL A 40 3.05 -2.34 -14.56
C VAL A 40 2.92 -1.15 -15.50
N ALA A 41 1.68 -0.70 -15.72
CA ALA A 41 1.39 0.53 -16.46
C ALA A 41 1.76 1.77 -15.62
N ALA A 42 2.31 2.80 -16.27
CA ALA A 42 2.56 4.08 -15.62
C ALA A 42 1.26 4.92 -15.61
N ALA A 43 0.83 5.35 -14.42
CA ALA A 43 -0.28 6.29 -14.28
C ALA A 43 0.09 7.69 -14.80
N PRO A 44 -0.84 8.46 -15.37
CA PRO A 44 -0.59 9.85 -15.78
C PRO A 44 -0.34 10.72 -14.54
N PRO A 45 0.56 11.71 -14.59
CA PRO A 45 0.88 12.54 -13.42
C PRO A 45 -0.23 13.57 -13.14
N VAL A 46 -0.69 13.63 -11.90
CA VAL A 46 -1.62 14.66 -11.40
C VAL A 46 -0.91 16.03 -11.34
N PRO A 47 -1.57 17.12 -11.73
CA PRO A 47 -0.97 18.44 -11.63
C PRO A 47 -0.68 18.82 -10.17
N PRO A 48 0.49 19.42 -9.85
CA PRO A 48 0.89 19.76 -8.48
C PRO A 48 -0.15 20.55 -7.69
N ARG A 49 -0.89 21.41 -8.36
CA ARG A 49 -1.97 22.22 -7.75
C ARG A 49 -3.08 21.36 -7.12
N GLU A 50 -3.41 20.24 -7.75
CA GLU A 50 -4.45 19.33 -7.25
C GLU A 50 -3.96 18.58 -6.02
N VAL A 51 -2.70 18.12 -6.03
CA VAL A 51 -2.04 17.49 -4.88
C VAL A 51 -2.06 18.45 -3.68
N PHE A 52 -1.65 19.70 -3.89
CA PHE A 52 -1.71 20.73 -2.84
C PHE A 52 -3.14 20.92 -2.31
N ARG A 53 -4.11 21.12 -3.19
CA ARG A 53 -5.51 21.39 -2.78
C ARG A 53 -6.07 20.24 -1.94
N ARG A 54 -5.75 18.99 -2.31
CA ARG A 54 -6.30 17.80 -1.68
C ARG A 54 -5.66 17.47 -0.34
N PHE A 55 -4.34 17.62 -0.22
CA PHE A 55 -3.60 17.22 0.97
C PHE A 55 -3.28 18.36 1.94
N TRP A 56 -3.37 19.62 1.51
CA TRP A 56 -3.16 20.77 2.39
C TRP A 56 -4.00 20.79 3.67
N PRO A 57 -5.25 20.29 3.72
CA PRO A 57 -6.02 20.23 4.96
C PRO A 57 -5.35 19.42 6.07
N TYR A 58 -4.54 18.40 5.74
CA TYR A 58 -3.83 17.56 6.71
C TYR A 58 -2.71 18.29 7.43
N THR A 59 -2.26 19.45 6.94
CA THR A 59 -1.26 20.28 7.61
C THR A 59 -1.83 21.05 8.81
N ARG A 60 -3.15 21.05 9.03
CA ARG A 60 -3.83 21.87 10.07
C ARG A 60 -3.21 21.76 11.45
N GLY A 61 -2.80 20.55 11.85
CA GLY A 61 -2.19 20.29 13.16
C GLY A 61 -0.79 20.89 13.35
N GLY A 62 -0.09 21.24 12.25
CA GLY A 62 1.28 21.75 12.22
C GLY A 62 1.43 23.16 11.62
N ARG A 63 0.38 23.78 11.11
CA ARG A 63 0.45 25.02 10.32
C ARG A 63 1.22 26.17 10.98
N ARG A 64 1.06 26.35 12.28
CA ARG A 64 1.77 27.43 13.02
C ARG A 64 3.30 27.24 12.98
N TRP A 65 3.76 26.01 12.83
CA TRP A 65 5.17 25.66 12.78
C TRP A 65 5.77 25.73 11.37
N LEU A 66 4.94 25.85 10.32
CA LEU A 66 5.43 26.09 8.98
C LEU A 66 6.07 27.48 8.84
N VAL A 67 5.61 28.47 9.62
CA VAL A 67 6.16 29.82 9.57
C VAL A 67 7.63 29.88 10.00
N PRO A 68 8.04 29.32 11.16
CA PRO A 68 9.46 29.29 11.52
C PRO A 68 10.29 28.43 10.53
N ILE A 69 9.80 27.31 10.03
CA ILE A 69 10.49 26.49 9.00
C ILE A 69 10.76 27.34 7.75
N LEU A 70 9.76 28.07 7.26
CA LEU A 70 9.95 28.98 6.12
C LEU A 70 10.90 30.14 6.45
N ALA A 71 10.88 30.63 7.69
CA ALA A 71 11.85 31.64 8.14
C ALA A 71 13.28 31.08 8.16
N PHE A 72 13.48 29.84 8.63
CA PHE A 72 14.80 29.18 8.61
C PHE A 72 15.28 28.94 7.18
N SER A 73 14.40 28.58 6.25
CA SER A 73 14.73 28.47 4.81
C SER A 73 15.21 29.80 4.20
N VAL A 74 14.91 30.94 4.83
CA VAL A 74 15.39 32.28 4.41
C VAL A 74 16.69 32.65 5.15
N VAL A 75 16.71 32.44 6.45
CA VAL A 75 17.82 32.85 7.33
C VAL A 75 19.06 32.01 7.10
N GLY A 76 18.92 30.69 6.90
CA GLY A 76 20.05 29.79 6.69
C GLY A 76 20.96 30.23 5.53
N PRO A 77 20.46 30.41 4.30
CA PRO A 77 21.28 30.89 3.20
C PRO A 77 21.94 32.27 3.40
N VAL A 78 21.31 33.13 4.19
CA VAL A 78 21.92 34.44 4.54
C VAL A 78 23.09 34.24 5.47
N ILE A 79 22.99 33.34 6.46
CA ILE A 79 24.10 32.99 7.36
C ILE A 79 25.23 32.33 6.56
N ASP A 80 24.95 31.40 5.66
CA ASP A 80 25.93 30.79 4.75
C ASP A 80 26.69 31.84 3.93
N GLY A 81 25.96 32.85 3.45
CA GLY A 81 26.56 34.00 2.75
C GLY A 81 27.44 34.85 3.67
N ALA A 82 27.00 35.11 4.90
CA ALA A 82 27.76 35.85 5.89
C ALA A 82 29.05 35.13 6.32
N GLU A 83 29.01 33.79 6.44
CA GLU A 83 30.20 32.97 6.68
C GLU A 83 31.26 33.18 5.59
N VAL A 84 30.85 33.09 4.34
CA VAL A 84 31.76 33.29 3.21
C VAL A 84 32.27 34.73 3.18
N TRP A 85 31.44 35.70 3.56
CA TRP A 85 31.85 37.12 3.66
C TRP A 85 32.87 37.37 4.78
N LEU A 86 32.72 36.77 5.95
CA LEU A 86 33.68 36.85 7.05
C LEU A 86 35.07 36.32 6.62
N PHE A 87 35.11 35.29 5.78
CA PHE A 87 36.36 34.80 5.23
C PHE A 87 37.09 35.89 4.41
N LYS A 88 36.35 36.72 3.64
CA LYS A 88 36.92 37.89 2.95
C LYS A 88 37.62 38.84 3.95
N ILE A 89 36.93 39.15 5.04
CA ILE A 89 37.45 40.09 6.07
C ILE A 89 38.73 39.51 6.71
N VAL A 90 38.78 38.21 7.01
CA VAL A 90 39.98 37.55 7.52
C VAL A 90 41.16 37.72 6.53
N VAL A 91 40.91 37.54 5.25
CA VAL A 91 41.98 37.64 4.24
C VAL A 91 42.44 39.10 4.07
N ASP A 92 41.51 40.03 3.93
CA ASP A 92 41.82 41.41 3.57
C ASP A 92 42.34 42.24 4.78
N ASP A 93 41.82 41.98 6.00
CA ASP A 93 42.12 42.83 7.19
C ASP A 93 43.14 42.18 8.15
N VAL A 94 43.40 40.85 8.01
CA VAL A 94 44.35 40.15 8.86
C VAL A 94 45.53 39.60 8.07
N LEU A 95 45.26 38.78 7.04
CA LEU A 95 46.32 38.05 6.34
C LEU A 95 47.16 38.95 5.43
N VAL A 96 46.53 39.83 4.66
CA VAL A 96 47.25 40.72 3.72
C VAL A 96 48.04 41.79 4.46
N PRO A 97 47.49 42.52 5.48
CA PRO A 97 48.24 43.47 6.24
C PRO A 97 49.20 42.83 7.26
N ARG A 98 49.04 41.53 7.57
CA ARG A 98 49.74 40.79 8.63
C ARG A 98 49.49 41.39 10.02
N ASP A 99 48.28 41.94 10.24
CA ASP A 99 47.84 42.47 11.51
C ASP A 99 46.94 41.48 12.24
N LEU A 100 47.39 40.96 13.38
CA LEU A 100 46.65 40.02 14.22
C LEU A 100 45.66 40.72 15.17
N GLY A 101 45.65 42.03 15.24
CA GLY A 101 44.75 42.77 16.15
C GLY A 101 43.27 42.45 15.96
N PRO A 102 42.73 42.50 14.75
CA PRO A 102 41.32 42.17 14.48
C PRO A 102 40.97 40.67 14.58
N PHE A 103 41.98 39.78 14.49
CA PHE A 103 41.78 38.33 14.32
C PHE A 103 40.87 37.72 15.39
N LEU A 104 41.08 38.06 16.68
CA LEU A 104 40.32 37.49 17.78
C LEU A 104 38.82 37.80 17.65
N TRP A 105 38.48 39.05 17.32
CA TRP A 105 37.08 39.46 17.16
C TRP A 105 36.42 38.83 15.94
N ILE A 106 37.14 38.71 14.83
CA ILE A 106 36.64 38.03 13.61
C ILE A 106 36.46 36.54 13.87
N ALA A 107 37.41 35.89 14.56
CA ALA A 107 37.33 34.49 14.95
C ALA A 107 36.14 34.22 15.89
N LEU A 108 35.90 35.10 16.87
CA LEU A 108 34.74 35.01 17.75
C LEU A 108 33.43 35.23 16.99
N ALA A 109 33.38 36.17 16.06
CA ALA A 109 32.22 36.39 15.20
C ALA A 109 31.94 35.17 14.30
N TYR A 110 32.98 34.57 13.71
CA TYR A 110 32.89 33.37 12.90
C TYR A 110 32.40 32.17 13.72
N LEU A 111 32.97 31.96 14.91
CA LEU A 111 32.52 30.92 15.83
C LEU A 111 31.07 31.13 16.26
N GLY A 112 30.68 32.38 16.57
CA GLY A 112 29.32 32.74 16.93
C GLY A 112 28.33 32.46 15.79
N LEU A 113 28.73 32.73 14.55
CA LEU A 113 27.93 32.47 13.37
C LEU A 113 27.71 30.96 13.13
N ILE A 114 28.79 30.16 13.25
CA ILE A 114 28.71 28.69 13.14
C ILE A 114 27.81 28.10 14.23
N VAL A 115 27.97 28.55 15.47
CA VAL A 115 27.13 28.09 16.59
C VAL A 115 25.67 28.48 16.35
N CYS A 116 25.42 29.70 15.88
CA CYS A 116 24.07 30.15 15.52
C CYS A 116 23.47 29.30 14.36
N SER A 117 24.23 29.04 13.31
CA SER A 117 23.83 28.15 12.22
C SER A 117 23.49 26.77 12.74
N ALA A 118 24.35 26.16 13.54
CA ALA A 118 24.12 24.82 14.08
C ALA A 118 22.84 24.74 14.95
N ILE A 119 22.56 25.79 15.74
CA ILE A 119 21.32 25.87 16.54
C ILE A 119 20.09 25.99 15.62
N LEU A 120 20.17 26.81 14.58
CA LEU A 120 19.09 26.99 13.62
C LEU A 120 18.84 25.72 12.82
N ASP A 121 19.88 25.05 12.33
CA ASP A 121 19.79 23.78 11.62
C ASP A 121 19.16 22.70 12.49
N PHE A 122 19.61 22.59 13.74
CA PHE A 122 19.00 21.68 14.71
C PHE A 122 17.51 21.98 14.93
N ALA A 123 17.16 23.26 15.09
CA ALA A 123 15.78 23.67 15.30
C ALA A 123 14.91 23.39 14.05
N ASP A 124 15.44 23.63 12.85
CA ASP A 124 14.78 23.34 11.59
C ASP A 124 14.55 21.84 11.39
N ASP A 125 15.57 21.02 11.59
CA ASP A 125 15.50 19.56 11.45
C ASP A 125 14.45 18.96 12.40
N VAL A 126 14.48 19.33 13.67
CA VAL A 126 13.52 18.85 14.67
C VAL A 126 12.10 19.28 14.34
N LEU A 127 11.93 20.56 13.96
CA LEU A 127 10.62 21.14 13.69
C LEU A 127 10.03 20.62 12.39
N SER A 128 10.85 20.53 11.35
CA SER A 128 10.45 19.97 10.04
C SER A 128 10.04 18.50 10.18
N THR A 129 10.85 17.69 10.89
CA THR A 129 10.54 16.30 11.17
C THR A 129 9.24 16.18 11.97
N TRP A 130 9.03 17.00 13.00
CA TRP A 130 7.80 16.97 13.79
C TRP A 130 6.55 17.31 12.95
N VAL A 131 6.63 18.32 12.08
CA VAL A 131 5.51 18.70 11.19
C VAL A 131 5.23 17.59 10.19
N SER A 132 6.26 17.00 9.59
CA SER A 132 6.17 15.90 8.63
C SER A 132 5.53 14.65 9.25
N GLU A 133 6.02 14.23 10.42
CA GLU A 133 5.48 13.05 11.10
C GLU A 133 4.03 13.27 11.57
N ARG A 134 3.69 14.47 12.01
CA ARG A 134 2.30 14.81 12.36
C ARG A 134 1.35 14.82 11.16
N PHE A 135 1.83 15.29 10.01
CA PHE A 135 1.11 15.21 8.75
C PHE A 135 0.89 13.75 8.35
N LEU A 136 1.95 12.92 8.40
CA LEU A 136 1.91 11.50 8.08
C LEU A 136 0.93 10.75 8.98
N LEU A 137 0.96 11.03 10.29
CA LEU A 137 0.02 10.43 11.24
C LEU A 137 -1.43 10.74 10.86
N ALA A 138 -1.73 12.01 10.56
CA ALA A 138 -3.08 12.42 10.18
C ALA A 138 -3.54 11.77 8.86
N LEU A 139 -2.68 11.77 7.84
CA LEU A 139 -2.99 11.21 6.52
C LEU A 139 -3.12 9.69 6.57
N ARG A 140 -2.18 8.98 7.22
CA ARG A 140 -2.23 7.51 7.37
C ARG A 140 -3.48 7.07 8.12
N SER A 141 -3.83 7.76 9.22
CA SER A 141 -5.03 7.45 9.99
C SER A 141 -6.31 7.64 9.18
N ASP A 142 -6.38 8.71 8.37
CA ASP A 142 -7.55 8.99 7.54
C ASP A 142 -7.69 8.02 6.38
N VAL A 143 -6.58 7.74 5.68
CA VAL A 143 -6.53 6.73 4.60
C VAL A 143 -6.92 5.36 5.15
N PHE A 144 -6.38 4.95 6.30
CA PHE A 144 -6.71 3.67 6.91
C PHE A 144 -8.18 3.58 7.31
N ARG A 145 -8.72 4.62 7.94
CA ARG A 145 -10.15 4.72 8.29
C ARG A 145 -11.04 4.64 7.05
N HIS A 146 -10.66 5.36 5.99
CA HIS A 146 -11.38 5.32 4.73
C HIS A 146 -11.36 3.92 4.10
N VAL A 147 -10.19 3.25 4.05
CA VAL A 147 -10.06 1.87 3.57
C VAL A 147 -10.95 0.92 4.36
N GLN A 148 -10.98 1.04 5.70
CA GLN A 148 -11.85 0.23 6.55
C GLN A 148 -13.35 0.46 6.30
N SER A 149 -13.75 1.63 5.80
CA SER A 149 -15.14 1.94 5.45
C SER A 149 -15.56 1.39 4.08
N LEU A 150 -14.62 0.94 3.24
CA LEU A 150 -14.92 0.43 1.91
C LEU A 150 -15.62 -0.94 1.98
N SER A 151 -16.49 -1.19 0.99
CA SER A 151 -17.26 -2.43 0.89
C SER A 151 -16.37 -3.64 0.60
N LEU A 152 -16.80 -4.84 1.03
CA LEU A 152 -16.10 -6.11 0.80
C LEU A 152 -15.70 -6.33 -0.67
N GLY A 153 -16.56 -5.93 -1.61
CA GLY A 153 -16.29 -6.03 -3.04
C GLY A 153 -15.09 -5.22 -3.54
N PHE A 154 -14.62 -4.22 -2.79
CA PHE A 154 -13.37 -3.54 -3.09
C PHE A 154 -12.18 -4.47 -2.82
N PHE A 155 -12.15 -5.14 -1.66
CA PHE A 155 -11.08 -6.06 -1.25
C PHE A 155 -11.04 -7.35 -2.09
N GLU A 156 -12.20 -7.84 -2.53
CA GLU A 156 -12.28 -9.03 -3.40
C GLU A 156 -11.68 -8.78 -4.80
N ARG A 157 -11.67 -7.53 -5.27
CA ARG A 157 -11.16 -7.17 -6.61
C ARG A 157 -9.73 -6.64 -6.62
N ARG A 158 -9.19 -6.25 -5.47
CA ARG A 158 -7.84 -5.68 -5.38
C ARG A 158 -6.91 -6.57 -4.55
N ARG A 159 -5.65 -6.59 -4.94
CA ARG A 159 -4.62 -7.30 -4.18
C ARG A 159 -4.35 -6.54 -2.87
N LEU A 160 -4.29 -7.26 -1.76
CA LEU A 160 -4.01 -6.67 -0.45
C LEU A 160 -2.67 -5.90 -0.44
N GLY A 161 -1.64 -6.44 -1.10
CA GLY A 161 -0.33 -5.79 -1.22
C GLY A 161 -0.38 -4.41 -1.88
N ASP A 162 -1.26 -4.20 -2.91
CA ASP A 162 -1.45 -2.89 -3.53
C ASP A 162 -2.08 -1.88 -2.54
N VAL A 163 -3.07 -2.32 -1.77
CA VAL A 163 -3.70 -1.47 -0.74
C VAL A 163 -2.70 -1.11 0.36
N LEU A 164 -1.92 -2.08 0.84
CA LEU A 164 -0.89 -1.85 1.85
C LEU A 164 0.19 -0.88 1.36
N ALA A 165 0.67 -1.03 0.12
CA ALA A 165 1.66 -0.12 -0.46
C ALA A 165 1.15 1.34 -0.52
N ARG A 166 -0.14 1.55 -0.77
CA ARG A 166 -0.78 2.87 -0.76
C ARG A 166 -0.85 3.46 0.64
N VAL A 167 -1.24 2.66 1.64
CA VAL A 167 -1.37 3.11 3.04
C VAL A 167 -0.01 3.42 3.68
N THR A 168 1.08 2.77 3.23
CA THR A 168 2.43 2.96 3.76
C THR A 168 3.28 3.86 2.85
N GLY A 169 3.84 3.33 1.78
CA GLY A 169 4.86 4.03 0.97
C GLY A 169 4.35 5.21 0.15
N ASP A 170 3.12 5.17 -0.38
CA ASP A 170 2.60 6.29 -1.17
C ASP A 170 2.30 7.51 -0.29
N VAL A 171 1.91 7.32 0.96
CA VAL A 171 1.69 8.40 1.93
C VAL A 171 2.98 9.16 2.20
N ASP A 172 4.12 8.45 2.35
CA ASP A 172 5.44 9.05 2.57
C ASP A 172 5.89 9.90 1.37
N ALA A 173 5.59 9.43 0.16
CA ALA A 173 5.89 10.18 -1.05
C ALA A 173 5.09 11.50 -1.16
N VAL A 174 3.85 11.53 -0.67
CA VAL A 174 3.02 12.76 -0.63
C VAL A 174 3.59 13.76 0.37
N GLU A 175 4.05 13.32 1.56
CA GLU A 175 4.72 14.17 2.52
C GLU A 175 5.97 14.81 1.90
N THR A 176 6.86 13.97 1.34
CA THR A 176 8.10 14.42 0.70
C THR A 176 7.85 15.47 -0.39
N PHE A 177 6.73 15.38 -1.11
CA PHE A 177 6.34 16.41 -2.08
C PHE A 177 5.87 17.71 -1.42
N LEU A 178 4.95 17.59 -0.45
CA LEU A 178 4.16 18.73 0.04
C LEU A 178 4.93 19.60 1.05
N LEU A 179 5.71 18.97 1.91
CA LEU A 179 6.42 19.63 3.02
C LEU A 179 7.91 19.75 2.72
N SER A 180 8.62 18.63 2.75
CA SER A 180 10.08 18.61 2.56
C SER A 180 10.49 19.18 1.20
N GLY A 181 9.79 18.82 0.13
CA GLY A 181 10.12 19.27 -1.23
C GLY A 181 9.92 20.76 -1.44
N VAL A 182 8.86 21.35 -0.85
CA VAL A 182 8.58 22.79 -0.99
C VAL A 182 9.55 23.61 -0.13
N ALA A 183 9.82 23.19 1.12
CA ALA A 183 10.78 23.86 1.98
C ALA A 183 12.17 23.86 1.36
N ASN A 184 12.64 22.71 0.87
CA ASN A 184 13.93 22.61 0.19
C ASN A 184 14.00 23.42 -1.11
N ALA A 185 12.91 23.44 -1.91
CA ALA A 185 12.86 24.26 -3.11
C ALA A 185 13.01 25.75 -2.78
N LEU A 186 12.32 26.21 -1.74
CA LEU A 186 12.42 27.60 -1.28
C LEU A 186 13.83 27.91 -0.78
N TYR A 187 14.41 27.05 0.06
CA TYR A 187 15.78 27.16 0.56
C TYR A 187 16.77 27.31 -0.61
N TYR A 188 16.76 26.39 -1.58
CA TYR A 188 17.70 26.43 -2.72
C TYR A 188 17.51 27.65 -3.62
N VAL A 189 16.26 28.11 -3.81
CA VAL A 189 15.99 29.33 -4.60
C VAL A 189 16.53 30.57 -3.88
N ILE A 190 16.35 30.66 -2.57
CA ILE A 190 16.87 31.78 -1.76
C ILE A 190 18.40 31.74 -1.71
N GLN A 191 18.97 30.55 -1.49
CA GLN A 191 20.43 30.34 -1.48
C GLN A 191 21.06 30.77 -2.81
N LEU A 192 20.45 30.40 -3.93
CA LEU A 192 20.88 30.84 -5.26
C LEU A 192 20.80 32.36 -5.39
N GLY A 193 19.71 32.99 -4.88
CA GLY A 193 19.55 34.43 -4.89
C GLY A 193 20.59 35.18 -4.04
N VAL A 194 20.86 34.67 -2.84
CA VAL A 194 21.88 35.24 -1.94
C VAL A 194 23.28 35.15 -2.56
N TYR A 195 23.65 33.95 -3.08
CA TYR A 195 24.97 33.79 -3.70
C TYR A 195 25.14 34.62 -4.95
N LEU A 196 24.15 34.69 -5.83
CA LEU A 196 24.16 35.58 -7.00
C LEU A 196 24.24 37.05 -6.56
N GLY A 197 23.44 37.46 -5.58
CA GLY A 197 23.48 38.84 -5.05
C GLY A 197 24.85 39.22 -4.53
N LEU A 198 25.51 38.35 -3.75
CA LEU A 198 26.86 38.58 -3.25
C LEU A 198 27.91 38.61 -4.37
N LEU A 199 27.80 37.73 -5.38
CA LEU A 199 28.68 37.74 -6.55
C LEU A 199 28.57 39.04 -7.35
N PHE A 200 27.32 39.53 -7.60
CA PHE A 200 27.08 40.80 -8.28
C PHE A 200 27.57 41.99 -7.48
N TYR A 201 27.43 41.95 -6.13
CA TYR A 201 27.92 42.99 -5.24
C TYR A 201 29.45 43.07 -5.21
N LEU A 202 30.12 41.89 -5.22
CA LEU A 202 31.60 41.82 -5.23
C LEU A 202 32.15 42.34 -6.54
N GLN A 203 31.72 41.78 -7.67
CA GLN A 203 32.18 42.15 -9.02
C GLN A 203 31.18 41.70 -10.08
N TRP A 204 30.39 42.63 -10.63
CA TRP A 204 29.32 42.36 -11.57
C TRP A 204 29.82 41.77 -12.89
N ASP A 205 30.97 42.18 -13.40
CA ASP A 205 31.56 41.76 -14.66
C ASP A 205 32.14 40.32 -14.58
N LEU A 206 32.78 39.96 -13.48
CA LEU A 206 33.19 38.57 -13.18
C LEU A 206 31.96 37.66 -13.08
N THR A 207 30.87 38.16 -12.49
CA THR A 207 29.62 37.44 -12.39
C THR A 207 29.01 37.18 -13.76
N LEU A 208 29.00 38.17 -14.64
CA LEU A 208 28.55 37.97 -16.02
C LEU A 208 29.40 36.94 -16.78
N LEU A 209 30.72 36.97 -16.60
CA LEU A 209 31.62 35.94 -17.17
C LEU A 209 31.26 34.55 -16.65
N ALA A 210 31.05 34.40 -15.34
CA ALA A 210 30.65 33.13 -14.73
C ALA A 210 29.29 32.65 -15.26
N LEU A 211 28.34 33.55 -15.46
CA LEU A 211 27.00 33.23 -15.98
C LEU A 211 27.02 32.75 -17.43
N VAL A 212 28.03 33.09 -18.25
CA VAL A 212 28.20 32.54 -19.63
C VAL A 212 28.33 31.02 -19.63
N ILE A 213 28.80 30.44 -18.53
CA ILE A 213 29.02 28.98 -18.40
C ILE A 213 27.71 28.25 -18.00
N VAL A 214 26.78 28.96 -17.35
CA VAL A 214 25.50 28.39 -16.88
C VAL A 214 24.68 27.70 -17.98
N PRO A 215 24.54 28.25 -19.20
CA PRO A 215 23.84 27.57 -20.29
C PRO A 215 24.48 26.22 -20.69
N LEU A 216 25.81 26.14 -20.68
CA LEU A 216 26.55 24.89 -20.97
C LEU A 216 26.29 23.84 -19.86
N PHE A 217 26.36 24.27 -18.61
CA PHE A 217 26.04 23.46 -17.45
C PHE A 217 24.58 22.95 -17.54
N TRP A 218 23.62 23.84 -17.78
CA TRP A 218 22.20 23.50 -17.85
C TRP A 218 21.89 22.53 -19.00
N ARG A 219 22.54 22.70 -20.16
CA ARG A 219 22.41 21.77 -21.30
C ARG A 219 22.94 20.39 -20.95
N SER A 220 24.10 20.30 -20.29
CA SER A 220 24.70 19.06 -19.80
C SER A 220 23.77 18.41 -18.78
N ALA A 221 23.39 19.12 -17.73
CA ALA A 221 22.48 18.65 -16.68
C ALA A 221 21.16 18.12 -17.26
N ARG A 222 20.52 18.86 -18.19
CA ARG A 222 19.27 18.45 -18.83
C ARG A 222 19.44 17.17 -19.70
N HIS A 223 20.57 17.00 -20.36
CA HIS A 223 20.85 15.82 -21.18
C HIS A 223 21.01 14.58 -20.30
N PHE A 224 21.92 14.64 -19.32
CA PHE A 224 22.22 13.50 -18.46
C PHE A 224 21.07 13.16 -17.51
N SER A 225 20.34 14.14 -16.97
CA SER A 225 19.15 13.90 -16.14
C SER A 225 18.06 13.09 -16.88
N ARG A 226 17.91 13.27 -18.21
CA ARG A 226 16.97 12.46 -19.00
C ARG A 226 17.40 11.00 -19.04
N LEU A 227 18.69 10.74 -19.24
CA LEU A 227 19.26 9.38 -19.30
C LEU A 227 19.19 8.69 -17.93
N ILE A 228 19.56 9.40 -16.86
CA ILE A 228 19.49 8.89 -15.48
C ILE A 228 18.05 8.56 -15.10
N ARG A 229 17.07 9.40 -15.48
CA ARG A 229 15.65 9.14 -15.26
C ARG A 229 15.16 7.87 -15.95
N ALA A 230 15.58 7.63 -17.20
CA ALA A 230 15.23 6.41 -17.93
C ALA A 230 15.77 5.16 -17.21
N ALA A 231 17.06 5.15 -16.83
CA ALA A 231 17.68 4.06 -16.09
C ALA A 231 17.02 3.83 -14.71
N SER A 232 16.67 4.91 -14.00
CA SER A 232 16.01 4.83 -12.70
C SER A 232 14.58 4.31 -12.80
N ARG A 233 13.84 4.63 -13.86
CA ARG A 233 12.53 4.05 -14.14
C ARG A 233 12.62 2.55 -14.34
N GLU A 234 13.54 2.10 -15.18
CA GLU A 234 13.73 0.66 -15.42
C GLU A 234 14.16 -0.07 -14.14
N ARG A 235 15.05 0.50 -13.33
CA ARG A 235 15.45 -0.06 -12.04
C ARG A 235 14.25 -0.24 -11.09
N ARG A 236 13.37 0.77 -10.98
CA ARG A 236 12.16 0.69 -10.15
C ARG A 236 11.19 -0.37 -10.66
N ARG A 237 10.98 -0.44 -11.98
CA ARG A 237 10.14 -1.45 -12.63
C ARG A 237 10.62 -2.86 -12.30
N ARG A 238 11.93 -3.14 -12.46
CA ARG A 238 12.53 -4.44 -12.13
C ARG A 238 12.45 -4.75 -10.64
N SER A 239 12.56 -3.74 -9.77
CA SER A 239 12.37 -3.93 -8.33
C SER A 239 10.94 -4.36 -8.01
N GLY A 240 9.93 -3.78 -8.68
CA GLY A 240 8.53 -4.21 -8.54
C GLY A 240 8.30 -5.64 -9.00
N SER A 241 8.88 -6.03 -10.16
CA SER A 241 8.81 -7.41 -10.65
C SER A 241 9.46 -8.41 -9.68
N LEU A 242 10.61 -8.07 -9.09
CA LEU A 242 11.27 -8.89 -8.07
C LEU A 242 10.38 -9.12 -6.85
N SER A 243 9.78 -8.04 -6.33
CA SER A 243 8.86 -8.15 -5.18
C SER A 243 7.66 -9.03 -5.50
N ALA A 244 7.07 -8.89 -6.69
CA ALA A 244 5.93 -9.70 -7.13
C ALA A 244 6.29 -11.19 -7.26
N ILE A 245 7.46 -11.52 -7.83
CA ILE A 245 7.95 -12.90 -7.93
C ILE A 245 8.21 -13.48 -6.53
N ALA A 246 8.84 -12.70 -5.64
CA ALA A 246 9.10 -13.15 -4.27
C ALA A 246 7.80 -13.41 -3.50
N GLU A 247 6.82 -12.52 -3.59
CA GLU A 247 5.51 -12.69 -2.96
C GLU A 247 4.78 -13.94 -3.48
N GLU A 248 4.76 -14.14 -4.80
CA GLU A 248 4.13 -15.30 -5.43
C GLU A 248 4.82 -16.61 -5.03
N SER A 249 6.15 -16.67 -5.14
CA SER A 249 6.93 -17.88 -4.87
C SER A 249 6.94 -18.24 -3.38
N LEU A 250 7.18 -17.27 -2.49
CA LEU A 250 7.20 -17.50 -1.04
C LEU A 250 5.79 -17.72 -0.47
N GLY A 251 4.78 -17.05 -1.03
CA GLY A 251 3.38 -17.27 -0.67
C GLY A 251 2.90 -18.69 -0.98
N ASN A 252 3.49 -19.31 -2.02
CA ASN A 252 3.17 -20.67 -2.47
C ASN A 252 4.34 -21.65 -2.24
N VAL A 253 5.19 -21.42 -1.26
CA VAL A 253 6.42 -22.20 -1.03
C VAL A 253 6.17 -23.71 -0.91
N ALA A 254 5.07 -24.11 -0.28
CA ALA A 254 4.69 -25.52 -0.16
C ALA A 254 4.46 -26.16 -1.55
N LEU A 255 3.85 -25.45 -2.49
CA LEU A 255 3.64 -25.92 -3.86
C LEU A 255 4.97 -25.99 -4.61
N VAL A 256 5.82 -24.96 -4.48
CA VAL A 256 7.15 -24.91 -5.09
C VAL A 256 7.99 -26.11 -4.64
N GLN A 257 7.96 -26.43 -3.33
CA GLN A 257 8.67 -27.56 -2.75
C GLN A 257 8.06 -28.91 -3.18
N ALA A 258 6.73 -29.04 -3.13
CA ALA A 258 6.03 -30.27 -3.50
C ALA A 258 6.30 -30.69 -4.94
N TYR A 259 6.45 -29.71 -5.86
CA TYR A 259 6.76 -29.97 -7.26
C TYR A 259 8.25 -29.89 -7.60
N ASN A 260 9.12 -29.71 -6.59
CA ASN A 260 10.58 -29.60 -6.74
C ASN A 260 10.96 -28.52 -7.78
N ARG A 261 10.34 -27.33 -7.69
CA ARG A 261 10.49 -26.23 -8.66
C ARG A 261 11.35 -25.06 -8.15
N GLN A 262 12.08 -25.24 -7.04
CA GLN A 262 12.92 -24.20 -6.44
C GLN A 262 13.90 -23.60 -7.46
N ALA A 263 14.63 -24.45 -8.20
CA ALA A 263 15.58 -24.01 -9.21
C ALA A 263 14.93 -23.25 -10.39
N TRP A 264 13.65 -23.46 -10.65
CA TRP A 264 12.92 -22.71 -11.68
C TRP A 264 12.54 -21.31 -11.19
N GLU A 265 12.04 -21.20 -9.95
CA GLU A 265 11.72 -19.92 -9.32
C GLU A 265 12.99 -19.09 -9.09
N GLU A 266 14.09 -19.72 -8.64
CA GLU A 266 15.40 -19.08 -8.51
C GLU A 266 15.85 -18.46 -9.84
N ARG A 267 15.81 -19.21 -10.94
CA ARG A 267 16.17 -18.67 -12.27
C ARG A 267 15.24 -17.54 -12.73
N ARG A 268 13.97 -17.57 -12.34
CA ARG A 268 13.01 -16.50 -12.63
C ARG A 268 13.35 -15.24 -11.85
N PHE A 269 13.68 -15.38 -10.58
CA PHE A 269 14.11 -14.30 -9.69
C PHE A 269 15.45 -13.72 -10.16
N ASP A 270 16.42 -14.55 -10.47
CA ASP A 270 17.76 -14.14 -10.93
C ASP A 270 17.71 -13.34 -12.24
N ARG A 271 16.85 -13.70 -13.17
CA ARG A 271 16.67 -12.93 -14.43
C ARG A 271 16.24 -11.48 -14.15
N GLU A 272 15.27 -11.29 -13.25
CA GLU A 272 14.82 -9.95 -12.87
C GLU A 272 15.88 -9.22 -12.04
N SER A 273 16.57 -9.93 -11.14
CA SER A 273 17.68 -9.39 -10.36
C SER A 273 18.82 -8.90 -11.25
N ALA A 274 19.22 -9.70 -12.25
CA ALA A 274 20.19 -9.31 -13.25
C ALA A 274 19.71 -8.13 -14.11
N GLY A 275 18.41 -8.05 -14.38
CA GLY A 275 17.78 -6.89 -15.04
C GLY A 275 17.90 -5.62 -14.21
N LYS A 276 17.59 -5.69 -12.91
CA LYS A 276 17.75 -4.59 -11.95
C LYS A 276 19.21 -4.16 -11.83
N PHE A 277 20.14 -5.11 -11.73
CA PHE A 277 21.58 -4.85 -11.71
C PHE A 277 22.03 -4.09 -12.96
N ARG A 278 21.63 -4.55 -14.16
CA ARG A 278 21.99 -3.85 -15.43
C ARG A 278 21.45 -2.43 -15.49
N ALA A 279 20.22 -2.19 -15.02
CA ALA A 279 19.63 -0.86 -14.94
C ALA A 279 20.35 0.04 -13.92
N ALA A 280 20.74 -0.50 -12.77
CA ALA A 280 21.55 0.20 -11.77
C ALA A 280 22.92 0.58 -12.30
N MET A 281 23.60 -0.37 -12.96
CA MET A 281 24.91 -0.13 -13.60
C MET A 281 24.83 0.87 -14.74
N ALA A 282 23.73 0.90 -15.51
CA ALA A 282 23.50 1.93 -16.53
C ALA A 282 23.41 3.32 -15.89
N SER A 283 22.63 3.46 -14.79
CA SER A 283 22.54 4.71 -14.04
C SER A 283 23.90 5.14 -13.49
N ALA A 284 24.63 4.22 -12.84
CA ALA A 284 25.95 4.51 -12.28
C ALA A 284 26.96 4.96 -13.35
N ARG A 285 27.01 4.27 -14.50
CA ARG A 285 27.88 4.66 -15.62
C ARG A 285 27.54 6.04 -16.18
N ILE A 286 26.24 6.36 -16.31
CA ILE A 286 25.81 7.67 -16.79
C ILE A 286 26.23 8.76 -15.79
N SER A 287 26.04 8.53 -14.47
CA SER A 287 26.49 9.46 -13.44
C SER A 287 28.01 9.61 -13.43
N ALA A 288 28.77 8.52 -13.52
CA ALA A 288 30.22 8.52 -13.56
C ALA A 288 30.80 9.26 -14.78
N VAL A 289 30.06 9.40 -15.87
CA VAL A 289 30.44 10.24 -17.01
C VAL A 289 30.01 11.70 -16.82
N TYR A 290 28.86 11.91 -16.16
CA TYR A 290 28.30 13.24 -15.93
C TYR A 290 29.13 14.08 -14.96
N GLU A 291 29.52 13.49 -13.81
CA GLU A 291 30.28 14.19 -12.76
C GLU A 291 31.58 14.83 -13.27
N PRO A 292 32.52 14.12 -13.94
CA PRO A 292 33.73 14.73 -14.48
C PRO A 292 33.46 15.81 -15.53
N ILE A 293 32.38 15.66 -16.33
CA ILE A 293 32.02 16.71 -17.31
C ILE A 293 31.60 18.00 -16.59
N VAL A 294 30.85 17.89 -15.52
CA VAL A 294 30.48 19.04 -14.68
C VAL A 294 31.73 19.66 -14.05
N GLU A 295 32.59 18.85 -13.43
CA GLU A 295 33.84 19.32 -12.81
C GLU A 295 34.74 20.07 -13.81
N VAL A 296 34.86 19.57 -15.05
CA VAL A 296 35.62 20.26 -16.11
C VAL A 296 34.96 21.61 -16.47
N ILE A 297 33.64 21.65 -16.58
CA ILE A 297 32.91 22.90 -16.86
C ILE A 297 33.13 23.91 -15.73
N GLU A 298 33.03 23.46 -14.47
CA GLU A 298 33.27 24.27 -13.28
C GLU A 298 34.72 24.77 -13.23
N LEU A 299 35.69 23.89 -13.49
CA LEU A 299 37.12 24.25 -13.52
C LEU A 299 37.43 25.28 -14.61
N VAL A 300 36.90 25.11 -15.81
CA VAL A 300 37.08 26.10 -16.91
C VAL A 300 36.51 27.46 -16.49
N GLY A 301 35.33 27.45 -15.81
CA GLY A 301 34.74 28.65 -15.28
C GLY A 301 35.58 29.31 -14.21
N ALA A 302 36.04 28.54 -13.25
CA ALA A 302 36.91 29.00 -12.19
C ALA A 302 38.25 29.58 -12.72
N LEU A 303 38.87 28.92 -13.71
CA LEU A 303 40.10 29.40 -14.35
C LEU A 303 39.87 30.72 -15.11
N ALA A 304 38.74 30.84 -15.85
CA ALA A 304 38.43 32.07 -16.55
C ALA A 304 38.22 33.25 -15.57
N VAL A 305 37.47 33.01 -14.49
CA VAL A 305 37.25 33.98 -13.41
C VAL A 305 38.54 34.30 -12.68
N MET A 306 39.38 33.30 -12.39
CA MET A 306 40.69 33.49 -11.76
C MET A 306 41.61 34.36 -12.66
N GLY A 307 41.67 34.07 -13.98
CA GLY A 307 42.47 34.85 -14.89
C GLY A 307 42.08 36.32 -14.97
N LEU A 308 40.79 36.62 -15.16
CA LEU A 308 40.27 37.99 -15.19
C LEU A 308 40.35 38.64 -13.80
N GLY A 309 40.07 37.88 -12.73
CA GLY A 309 40.16 38.34 -11.36
C GLY A 309 41.58 38.72 -10.93
N THR A 310 42.57 37.92 -11.35
CA THR A 310 44.00 38.26 -11.10
C THR A 310 44.42 39.53 -11.86
N TRP A 311 43.96 39.72 -13.08
CA TRP A 311 44.21 40.95 -13.83
C TRP A 311 43.60 42.16 -13.15
N LYS A 312 42.36 42.06 -12.62
CA LYS A 312 41.72 43.12 -11.80
C LYS A 312 42.41 43.35 -10.48
N LEU A 313 42.86 42.32 -9.80
CA LEU A 313 43.66 42.42 -8.57
C LEU A 313 44.93 43.23 -8.83
N ALA A 314 45.64 42.98 -9.94
CA ALA A 314 46.82 43.72 -10.33
C ALA A 314 46.52 45.20 -10.63
N GLN A 315 45.30 45.54 -11.01
CA GLN A 315 44.84 46.93 -11.21
C GLN A 315 44.27 47.59 -9.94
N GLY A 316 44.27 46.88 -8.82
CA GLY A 316 43.70 47.41 -7.56
C GLY A 316 42.16 47.51 -7.53
N GLN A 317 41.46 46.92 -8.54
CA GLN A 317 40.00 46.95 -8.62
C GLN A 317 39.32 45.86 -7.79
N LEU A 318 40.07 44.87 -7.30
CA LEU A 318 39.60 43.75 -6.50
C LEU A 318 40.67 43.47 -5.40
N THR A 319 40.21 43.08 -4.21
CA THR A 319 41.10 42.62 -3.14
C THR A 319 41.37 41.11 -3.29
N LEU A 320 42.43 40.62 -2.63
CA LEU A 320 42.74 39.17 -2.61
C LEU A 320 41.63 38.40 -1.93
N GLY A 321 41.10 38.88 -0.80
CA GLY A 321 39.97 38.26 -0.15
C GLY A 321 38.73 38.28 -1.00
N GLY A 322 38.46 39.36 -1.75
CA GLY A 322 37.37 39.44 -2.72
C GLY A 322 37.46 38.39 -3.81
N LEU A 323 38.66 38.14 -4.38
CA LEU A 323 38.86 37.08 -5.37
C LEU A 323 38.63 35.68 -4.82
N LEU A 324 39.18 35.39 -3.65
CA LEU A 324 39.05 34.09 -2.99
C LEU A 324 37.58 33.79 -2.62
N VAL A 325 36.87 34.77 -2.09
CA VAL A 325 35.43 34.65 -1.77
C VAL A 325 34.60 34.50 -3.03
N PHE A 326 34.94 35.21 -4.11
CA PHE A 326 34.24 35.06 -5.40
C PHE A 326 34.37 33.63 -5.91
N LEU A 327 35.54 33.01 -5.87
CA LEU A 327 35.77 31.63 -6.26
C LEU A 327 35.02 30.63 -5.34
N ALA A 328 35.00 30.88 -4.03
CA ALA A 328 34.27 30.07 -3.06
C ALA A 328 32.75 30.14 -3.29
N LEU A 329 32.19 31.33 -3.51
CA LEU A 329 30.76 31.51 -3.85
C LEU A 329 30.41 30.88 -5.20
N LEU A 330 31.29 31.02 -6.19
CA LEU A 330 31.11 30.39 -7.51
C LEU A 330 31.03 28.87 -7.40
N SER A 331 31.92 28.24 -6.64
CA SER A 331 31.90 26.79 -6.37
C SER A 331 30.63 26.36 -5.64
N ARG A 332 30.18 27.13 -4.64
CA ARG A 332 28.94 26.85 -3.92
C ARG A 332 27.67 27.08 -4.73
N LEU A 333 27.70 27.91 -5.79
CA LEU A 333 26.56 28.25 -6.64
C LEU A 333 25.98 27.04 -7.38
N TYR A 334 26.80 26.05 -7.71
CA TYR A 334 26.38 24.88 -8.49
C TYR A 334 25.54 23.90 -7.69
N SER A 335 25.71 23.80 -6.38
CA SER A 335 24.96 22.89 -5.51
C SER A 335 23.46 23.14 -5.57
N PRO A 336 22.91 24.35 -5.28
CA PRO A 336 21.47 24.58 -5.32
C PRO A 336 20.85 24.37 -6.70
N ILE A 337 21.60 24.60 -7.81
CA ILE A 337 21.11 24.32 -9.15
C ILE A 337 20.94 22.83 -9.38
N ARG A 338 21.90 22.00 -8.92
CA ARG A 338 21.85 20.55 -8.98
C ARG A 338 20.72 20.02 -8.13
N ASP A 339 20.56 20.52 -6.91
CA ASP A 339 19.58 20.03 -5.94
C ASP A 339 18.15 20.38 -6.37
N LEU A 340 17.90 21.56 -6.93
CA LEU A 340 16.65 21.91 -7.59
C LEU A 340 16.30 20.96 -8.76
N SER A 341 17.33 20.53 -9.51
CA SER A 341 17.14 19.56 -10.58
C SER A 341 16.75 18.17 -10.05
N HIS A 342 17.29 17.77 -8.90
CA HIS A 342 16.94 16.51 -8.24
C HIS A 342 15.51 16.56 -7.66
N LEU A 343 15.08 17.67 -7.07
CA LEU A 343 13.71 17.85 -6.57
C LEU A 343 12.65 17.64 -7.65
N THR A 344 12.93 18.03 -8.89
CA THR A 344 12.01 17.78 -10.01
C THR A 344 11.66 16.30 -10.16
N ASN A 345 12.63 15.39 -9.97
CA ASN A 345 12.39 13.94 -10.05
C ASN A 345 11.55 13.43 -8.88
N THR A 346 11.80 13.95 -7.67
CA THR A 346 11.03 13.64 -6.46
C THR A 346 9.59 14.08 -6.63
N PHE A 347 9.34 15.26 -7.20
CA PHE A 347 8.00 15.76 -7.49
C PHE A 347 7.22 14.87 -8.46
N TYR A 348 7.84 14.40 -9.55
CA TYR A 348 7.16 13.49 -10.48
C TYR A 348 6.85 12.13 -9.84
N ALA A 349 7.75 11.59 -9.03
CA ALA A 349 7.52 10.34 -8.33
C ALA A 349 6.38 10.46 -7.31
N ALA A 350 6.39 11.52 -6.52
CA ALA A 350 5.39 11.79 -5.50
C ALA A 350 4.01 12.13 -6.10
N SER A 351 3.96 12.78 -7.27
CA SER A 351 2.72 13.04 -7.99
C SER A 351 1.98 11.74 -8.36
N ALA A 352 2.69 10.70 -8.80
CA ALA A 352 2.10 9.41 -9.11
C ALA A 352 1.60 8.68 -7.84
N SER A 353 2.30 8.80 -6.72
CA SER A 353 1.85 8.27 -5.42
C SER A 353 0.62 9.02 -4.90
N ALA A 354 0.61 10.34 -5.03
CA ALA A 354 -0.54 11.18 -4.68
C ALA A 354 -1.80 10.79 -5.47
N GLU A 355 -1.66 10.51 -6.77
CA GLU A 355 -2.78 10.06 -7.61
C GLU A 355 -3.38 8.75 -7.08
N ARG A 356 -2.54 7.77 -6.74
CA ARG A 356 -3.01 6.49 -6.19
C ARG A 356 -3.75 6.65 -4.86
N ILE A 357 -3.32 7.60 -4.01
CA ILE A 357 -4.01 7.91 -2.76
C ILE A 357 -5.32 8.64 -3.04
N ILE A 358 -5.34 9.62 -3.97
CA ILE A 358 -6.55 10.31 -4.37
C ILE A 358 -7.57 9.33 -4.94
N GLU A 359 -7.13 8.44 -5.86
CA GLU A 359 -7.98 7.37 -6.39
C GLU A 359 -8.58 6.51 -5.27
N LEU A 360 -7.79 6.19 -4.24
CA LEU A 360 -8.25 5.40 -3.10
C LEU A 360 -9.26 6.17 -2.24
N LEU A 361 -8.98 7.43 -1.92
CA LEU A 361 -9.87 8.30 -1.13
C LEU A 361 -11.17 8.70 -1.86
N ASP A 362 -11.16 8.66 -3.19
CA ASP A 362 -12.34 8.94 -4.02
C ASP A 362 -13.21 7.69 -4.24
N GLN A 363 -12.74 6.50 -3.84
CA GLN A 363 -13.57 5.30 -3.83
C GLN A 363 -14.72 5.49 -2.85
N ARG A 364 -15.93 5.28 -3.31
CA ARG A 364 -17.12 5.35 -2.45
C ARG A 364 -17.51 3.95 -2.01
N PRO A 365 -17.86 3.74 -0.73
CA PRO A 365 -18.47 2.49 -0.29
C PRO A 365 -19.71 2.19 -1.14
N GLN A 366 -19.85 0.95 -1.60
CA GLN A 366 -21.03 0.52 -2.37
C GLN A 366 -22.27 0.40 -1.48
N VAL A 367 -22.04 0.13 -0.19
CA VAL A 367 -23.07 0.09 0.85
C VAL A 367 -22.87 1.30 1.74
N THR A 368 -23.86 2.18 1.79
CA THR A 368 -23.86 3.40 2.60
C THR A 368 -25.06 3.38 3.53
N GLU A 369 -24.93 3.97 4.70
CA GLU A 369 -26.08 4.21 5.57
C GLU A 369 -27.01 5.25 4.97
N ALA A 370 -28.31 5.02 5.10
CA ALA A 370 -29.31 6.02 4.74
C ALA A 370 -29.20 7.25 5.67
N ALA A 371 -29.47 8.45 5.16
CA ALA A 371 -29.40 9.68 5.96
C ALA A 371 -30.29 9.65 7.23
N HIS A 372 -31.33 8.84 7.22
CA HIS A 372 -32.29 8.64 8.31
C HIS A 372 -32.36 7.15 8.71
N ALA A 373 -31.20 6.48 8.79
CA ALA A 373 -31.14 5.09 9.19
C ALA A 373 -31.80 4.90 10.56
N ARG A 374 -32.64 3.84 10.68
CA ARG A 374 -33.36 3.52 11.90
C ARG A 374 -32.50 2.72 12.84
N ARG A 375 -32.61 2.98 14.11
CA ARG A 375 -32.06 2.15 15.18
C ARG A 375 -32.96 0.97 15.44
N ILE A 376 -32.38 -0.23 15.52
CA ILE A 376 -33.15 -1.45 15.78
C ILE A 376 -32.97 -1.96 17.21
N GLY A 377 -31.94 -1.51 17.94
CA GLY A 377 -31.60 -2.03 19.27
C GLY A 377 -31.37 -3.54 19.24
N HIS A 378 -31.99 -4.28 20.17
CA HIS A 378 -31.93 -5.75 20.17
C HIS A 378 -33.10 -6.30 19.35
N ALA A 379 -32.79 -6.92 18.23
CA ALA A 379 -33.79 -7.49 17.31
C ALA A 379 -34.42 -8.76 17.88
N ARG A 380 -35.63 -9.06 17.45
CA ARG A 380 -36.32 -10.34 17.76
C ARG A 380 -35.77 -11.48 16.91
N GLY A 381 -35.24 -11.13 15.72
CA GLY A 381 -34.63 -12.07 14.80
C GLY A 381 -35.55 -12.62 13.72
N ASP A 382 -36.62 -11.90 13.35
CA ASP A 382 -37.45 -12.23 12.19
C ASP A 382 -36.68 -11.87 10.89
N VAL A 383 -36.34 -12.85 10.09
CA VAL A 383 -35.54 -12.65 8.84
C VAL A 383 -36.35 -13.01 7.61
N GLU A 384 -36.48 -12.06 6.70
CA GLU A 384 -37.21 -12.24 5.44
C GLU A 384 -36.37 -11.85 4.23
N PHE A 385 -36.34 -12.71 3.21
CA PHE A 385 -35.90 -12.43 1.86
C PHE A 385 -37.14 -12.36 0.98
N ASP A 386 -37.39 -11.21 0.33
CA ASP A 386 -38.57 -10.94 -0.46
C ASP A 386 -38.17 -10.58 -1.90
N GLY A 387 -38.32 -11.52 -2.83
CA GLY A 387 -38.05 -11.34 -4.26
C GLY A 387 -36.60 -10.98 -4.59
N VAL A 388 -35.64 -11.40 -3.80
CA VAL A 388 -34.25 -10.93 -3.86
C VAL A 388 -33.56 -11.41 -5.13
N SER A 389 -33.14 -10.45 -5.96
CA SER A 389 -32.24 -10.68 -7.12
C SER A 389 -30.94 -9.92 -6.90
N PHE A 390 -29.82 -10.58 -7.14
CA PHE A 390 -28.48 -9.99 -6.96
C PHE A 390 -27.48 -10.49 -7.99
N ARG A 391 -26.64 -9.58 -8.48
CA ARG A 391 -25.45 -9.88 -9.29
C ARG A 391 -24.25 -9.11 -8.74
N TYR A 392 -23.09 -9.76 -8.74
CA TYR A 392 -21.85 -9.09 -8.32
C TYR A 392 -21.47 -7.98 -9.30
N PRO A 393 -20.93 -6.85 -8.80
CA PRO A 393 -20.47 -5.76 -9.65
C PRO A 393 -19.45 -6.23 -10.69
N GLY A 394 -19.67 -5.83 -11.96
CA GLY A 394 -18.82 -6.23 -13.09
C GLY A 394 -19.17 -7.58 -13.71
N THR A 395 -20.20 -8.28 -13.22
CA THR A 395 -20.70 -9.52 -13.82
C THR A 395 -22.07 -9.31 -14.48
N SER A 396 -22.35 -10.03 -15.57
CA SER A 396 -23.68 -10.05 -16.21
C SER A 396 -24.59 -11.15 -15.65
N ARG A 397 -24.03 -12.14 -14.95
CA ARG A 397 -24.77 -13.31 -14.44
C ARG A 397 -25.41 -13.00 -13.09
N TRP A 398 -26.68 -13.34 -12.92
CA TRP A 398 -27.37 -13.32 -11.65
C TRP A 398 -26.78 -14.37 -10.71
N ALA A 399 -26.41 -13.96 -9.50
CA ALA A 399 -26.01 -14.85 -8.41
C ALA A 399 -27.23 -15.34 -7.62
N LEU A 400 -28.25 -14.48 -7.48
CA LEU A 400 -29.60 -14.81 -7.00
C LEU A 400 -30.62 -14.19 -7.94
N SER A 401 -31.79 -14.84 -8.12
CA SER A 401 -32.86 -14.39 -9.02
C SER A 401 -34.23 -14.72 -8.41
N GLY A 402 -34.91 -13.71 -7.87
CA GLY A 402 -36.24 -13.83 -7.29
C GLY A 402 -36.30 -14.75 -6.06
N VAL A 403 -35.30 -14.73 -5.19
CA VAL A 403 -35.22 -15.60 -4.01
C VAL A 403 -36.11 -15.05 -2.91
N SER A 404 -37.05 -15.86 -2.42
CA SER A 404 -37.94 -15.54 -1.31
C SER A 404 -37.95 -16.68 -0.30
N PHE A 405 -37.78 -16.34 0.97
CA PHE A 405 -37.98 -17.22 2.13
C PHE A 405 -38.11 -16.39 3.40
N HIS A 406 -38.68 -17.01 4.45
CA HIS A 406 -38.87 -16.40 5.75
C HIS A 406 -38.40 -17.34 6.85
N VAL A 407 -37.79 -16.77 7.89
CA VAL A 407 -37.35 -17.48 9.11
C VAL A 407 -37.88 -16.76 10.32
N ALA A 408 -38.84 -17.39 10.97
CA ALA A 408 -39.42 -16.84 12.20
C ALA A 408 -38.40 -16.79 13.35
N PRO A 409 -38.56 -15.91 14.34
CA PRO A 409 -37.70 -15.83 15.51
C PRO A 409 -37.46 -17.21 16.15
N GLY A 410 -36.19 -17.56 16.41
CA GLY A 410 -35.79 -18.85 16.98
C GLY A 410 -35.85 -20.04 15.99
N GLY A 411 -36.32 -19.82 14.77
CA GLY A 411 -36.35 -20.85 13.71
C GLY A 411 -34.99 -21.13 13.12
N THR A 412 -34.81 -22.31 12.54
CA THR A 412 -33.60 -22.71 11.81
C THR A 412 -33.91 -22.97 10.34
N LEU A 413 -33.28 -22.25 9.45
CA LEU A 413 -33.34 -22.45 8.01
C LEU A 413 -32.02 -23.04 7.51
N ALA A 414 -32.07 -24.15 6.79
CA ALA A 414 -30.94 -24.71 6.10
C ALA A 414 -30.96 -24.35 4.61
N LEU A 415 -29.86 -23.74 4.12
CA LEU A 415 -29.64 -23.50 2.69
C LEU A 415 -28.76 -24.61 2.10
N VAL A 416 -29.32 -25.38 1.17
CA VAL A 416 -28.61 -26.47 0.49
C VAL A 416 -28.58 -26.24 -1.02
N GLY A 417 -27.64 -26.87 -1.70
CA GLY A 417 -27.50 -26.77 -3.17
C GLY A 417 -26.06 -27.01 -3.60
N ALA A 418 -25.88 -27.16 -4.91
CA ALA A 418 -24.55 -27.36 -5.50
C ALA A 418 -23.60 -26.19 -5.23
N SER A 419 -22.29 -26.41 -5.42
CA SER A 419 -21.33 -25.31 -5.37
C SER A 419 -21.68 -24.26 -6.44
N GLY A 420 -21.62 -22.98 -6.09
CA GLY A 420 -22.03 -21.89 -6.98
C GLY A 420 -23.54 -21.66 -7.11
N ALA A 421 -24.38 -22.35 -6.33
CA ALA A 421 -25.84 -22.15 -6.36
C ALA A 421 -26.31 -20.80 -5.78
N GLY A 422 -25.44 -20.02 -5.12
CA GLY A 422 -25.79 -18.73 -4.54
C GLY A 422 -25.87 -18.69 -3.00
N LYS A 423 -25.58 -19.80 -2.31
CA LYS A 423 -25.70 -19.92 -0.84
C LYS A 423 -24.90 -18.85 -0.07
N SER A 424 -23.61 -18.72 -0.34
CA SER A 424 -22.77 -17.70 0.33
C SER A 424 -23.14 -16.27 -0.08
N THR A 425 -23.86 -16.08 -1.20
CA THR A 425 -24.42 -14.77 -1.58
C THR A 425 -25.54 -14.37 -0.63
N VAL A 426 -26.38 -15.30 -0.19
CA VAL A 426 -27.41 -15.06 0.83
C VAL A 426 -26.75 -14.56 2.12
N ALA A 427 -25.67 -15.23 2.58
CA ALA A 427 -24.91 -14.80 3.76
C ALA A 427 -24.38 -13.36 3.63
N LYS A 428 -23.79 -13.04 2.47
CA LYS A 428 -23.26 -11.70 2.21
C LYS A 428 -24.33 -10.62 2.18
N LEU A 429 -25.52 -10.92 1.68
CA LEU A 429 -26.67 -10.00 1.70
C LEU A 429 -27.25 -9.84 3.10
N GLN A 430 -27.36 -10.89 3.90
CA GLN A 430 -27.81 -10.84 5.30
C GLN A 430 -26.90 -9.98 6.17
N LEU A 431 -25.58 -10.02 5.96
CA LEU A 431 -24.60 -9.16 6.62
C LEU A 431 -24.51 -7.75 6.00
N ARG A 432 -25.32 -7.50 4.99
CA ARG A 432 -25.28 -6.27 4.20
C ARG A 432 -23.86 -5.90 3.79
N PHE A 433 -23.10 -6.87 3.25
CA PHE A 433 -21.84 -6.61 2.54
C PHE A 433 -22.11 -6.08 1.13
N TYR A 434 -23.31 -6.36 0.62
CA TYR A 434 -23.90 -5.88 -0.62
C TYR A 434 -25.37 -5.59 -0.42
N ASP A 435 -25.93 -4.65 -1.15
CA ASP A 435 -27.37 -4.44 -1.26
C ASP A 435 -27.93 -5.23 -2.47
N PRO A 436 -29.15 -5.78 -2.38
CA PRO A 436 -29.77 -6.48 -3.51
C PRO A 436 -30.05 -5.51 -4.67
N ASN A 437 -30.04 -6.03 -5.91
CA ASN A 437 -30.43 -5.24 -7.08
C ASN A 437 -31.94 -5.09 -7.18
N GLU A 438 -32.70 -6.13 -6.78
CA GLU A 438 -34.15 -6.16 -6.75
C GLU A 438 -34.61 -6.88 -5.50
N GLY A 439 -35.81 -6.55 -5.01
CA GLY A 439 -36.38 -7.10 -3.78
C GLY A 439 -35.78 -6.47 -2.53
N ALA A 440 -36.01 -7.10 -1.39
CA ALA A 440 -35.59 -6.62 -0.09
C ALA A 440 -35.16 -7.78 0.82
N VAL A 441 -34.18 -7.51 1.70
CA VAL A 441 -33.85 -8.33 2.86
C VAL A 441 -34.29 -7.56 4.08
N ARG A 442 -35.10 -8.18 4.95
CA ARG A 442 -35.63 -7.52 6.14
C ARG A 442 -35.23 -8.23 7.42
N LEU A 443 -35.08 -7.43 8.47
CA LEU A 443 -34.93 -7.88 9.85
C LEU A 443 -36.02 -7.23 10.69
N ASP A 444 -36.85 -8.04 11.35
CA ASP A 444 -38.01 -7.60 12.11
C ASP A 444 -38.96 -6.69 11.30
N GLY A 445 -39.13 -6.99 10.01
CA GLY A 445 -39.96 -6.24 9.06
C GLY A 445 -39.31 -4.97 8.50
N ALA A 446 -38.15 -4.55 9.00
CA ALA A 446 -37.43 -3.40 8.48
C ALA A 446 -36.41 -3.82 7.39
N ASP A 447 -36.39 -3.12 6.26
CA ASP A 447 -35.38 -3.35 5.23
C ASP A 447 -33.98 -3.05 5.79
N LEU A 448 -33.01 -3.93 5.52
CA LEU A 448 -31.63 -3.75 5.99
C LEU A 448 -31.00 -2.44 5.49
N ARG A 449 -31.48 -1.91 4.35
CA ARG A 449 -31.01 -0.63 3.78
C ARG A 449 -31.38 0.58 4.64
N ASP A 450 -32.44 0.46 5.44
CA ASP A 450 -32.95 1.51 6.32
C ASP A 450 -32.37 1.43 7.73
N LEU A 451 -31.55 0.43 8.05
CA LEU A 451 -30.98 0.20 9.38
C LEU A 451 -29.55 0.75 9.51
N HIS A 452 -29.19 1.19 10.73
CA HIS A 452 -27.81 1.46 11.08
C HIS A 452 -26.95 0.19 10.91
N LEU A 453 -25.85 0.27 10.13
CA LEU A 453 -24.98 -0.87 9.82
C LEU A 453 -24.32 -1.48 11.06
N SER A 454 -23.94 -0.65 12.03
CA SER A 454 -23.35 -1.12 13.29
C SER A 454 -24.38 -1.97 14.06
N GLU A 455 -25.59 -1.43 14.28
CA GLU A 455 -26.64 -2.12 15.02
C GLU A 455 -27.16 -3.37 14.29
N LEU A 456 -27.31 -3.30 12.95
CA LEU A 456 -27.61 -4.49 12.14
C LEU A 456 -26.60 -5.61 12.40
N ARG A 457 -25.30 -5.29 12.29
CA ARG A 457 -24.22 -6.28 12.47
C ARG A 457 -24.03 -6.69 13.92
N GLU A 458 -24.45 -5.89 14.88
CA GLU A 458 -24.54 -6.26 16.29
C GLU A 458 -25.57 -7.35 16.54
N ASN A 459 -26.65 -7.34 15.81
CA ASN A 459 -27.72 -8.34 15.88
C ASN A 459 -27.47 -9.62 15.09
N VAL A 460 -26.29 -9.77 14.44
CA VAL A 460 -25.93 -10.97 13.69
C VAL A 460 -24.59 -11.53 14.18
N ALA A 461 -24.60 -12.75 14.69
CA ALA A 461 -23.40 -13.54 14.93
C ALA A 461 -23.07 -14.38 13.69
N VAL A 462 -21.80 -14.59 13.40
CA VAL A 462 -21.37 -15.35 12.22
C VAL A 462 -20.27 -16.33 12.55
N VAL A 463 -20.39 -17.54 11.97
CA VAL A 463 -19.32 -18.53 11.90
C VAL A 463 -19.06 -18.78 10.41
N LEU A 464 -17.94 -18.29 9.91
CA LEU A 464 -17.54 -18.36 8.49
C LEU A 464 -16.89 -19.71 8.16
N GLN A 465 -16.91 -20.06 6.88
CA GLN A 465 -16.29 -21.26 6.33
C GLN A 465 -14.77 -21.30 6.63
N GLU A 466 -14.06 -20.20 6.37
CA GLU A 466 -12.69 -20.03 6.81
C GLU A 466 -12.66 -19.42 8.21
N THR A 467 -12.16 -20.19 9.18
CA THR A 467 -12.03 -19.70 10.55
C THR A 467 -10.87 -18.74 10.66
N LEU A 468 -11.19 -17.44 10.66
CA LEU A 468 -10.22 -16.37 10.80
C LEU A 468 -9.83 -16.18 12.28
N VAL A 469 -8.53 -16.24 12.55
CA VAL A 469 -7.92 -15.97 13.86
C VAL A 469 -6.93 -14.82 13.68
N PHE A 470 -7.07 -13.78 14.52
CA PHE A 470 -6.17 -12.65 14.55
C PHE A 470 -4.90 -12.98 15.34
N HIS A 471 -3.80 -12.36 14.98
CA HIS A 471 -2.60 -12.38 15.80
C HIS A 471 -2.89 -11.65 17.13
N GLY A 472 -2.77 -12.36 18.23
CA GLY A 472 -3.09 -11.90 19.57
C GLY A 472 -3.37 -13.08 20.48
N THR A 473 -3.77 -12.84 21.70
CA THR A 473 -4.07 -13.88 22.67
C THR A 473 -5.37 -14.63 22.33
N VAL A 474 -5.55 -15.83 22.86
CA VAL A 474 -6.82 -16.56 22.78
C VAL A 474 -7.96 -15.73 23.38
N ARG A 475 -7.71 -15.06 24.50
CA ARG A 475 -8.64 -14.12 25.16
C ARG A 475 -9.13 -13.03 24.20
N GLU A 476 -8.19 -12.30 23.57
CA GLU A 476 -8.52 -11.24 22.61
C GLU A 476 -9.31 -11.77 21.42
N ASN A 477 -8.98 -12.95 20.94
CA ASN A 477 -9.70 -13.59 19.86
C ASN A 477 -11.14 -13.96 20.20
N ILE A 478 -11.45 -14.38 21.44
CA ILE A 478 -12.82 -14.63 21.89
C ILE A 478 -13.53 -13.29 22.12
N ALA A 479 -12.90 -12.35 22.84
CA ALA A 479 -13.45 -11.04 23.17
C ALA A 479 -13.73 -10.18 21.91
N TYR A 480 -13.17 -10.53 20.75
CA TYR A 480 -13.46 -9.85 19.48
C TYR A 480 -14.96 -9.81 19.14
N GLY A 481 -15.74 -10.80 19.60
CA GLY A 481 -17.20 -10.81 19.46
C GLY A 481 -17.90 -9.75 20.30
N ARG A 482 -17.37 -9.42 21.48
CA ARG A 482 -17.86 -8.39 22.41
C ARG A 482 -16.66 -7.81 23.18
N PRO A 483 -16.12 -6.65 22.75
CA PRO A 483 -14.90 -6.06 23.34
C PRO A 483 -15.00 -5.77 24.86
N ASP A 484 -16.19 -5.45 25.35
CA ASP A 484 -16.44 -5.10 26.77
C ASP A 484 -16.72 -6.35 27.65
N ALA A 485 -16.52 -7.57 27.11
CA ALA A 485 -16.78 -8.80 27.83
C ALA A 485 -15.84 -8.97 29.02
N THR A 486 -16.40 -9.38 30.15
CA THR A 486 -15.62 -9.71 31.34
C THR A 486 -14.87 -11.04 31.16
N GLU A 487 -13.86 -11.28 32.01
CA GLU A 487 -13.15 -12.57 32.04
C GLU A 487 -14.11 -13.75 32.24
N ALA A 488 -15.09 -13.58 33.11
CA ALA A 488 -16.11 -14.59 33.37
C ALA A 488 -16.94 -14.91 32.10
N ASP A 489 -17.30 -13.89 31.32
CA ASP A 489 -18.02 -14.05 30.04
C ASP A 489 -17.16 -14.82 29.02
N ILE A 490 -15.87 -14.48 28.91
CA ILE A 490 -14.94 -15.14 28.00
C ILE A 490 -14.81 -16.62 28.34
N VAL A 491 -14.63 -16.93 29.61
CA VAL A 491 -14.53 -18.33 30.10
C VAL A 491 -15.85 -19.07 29.90
N ALA A 492 -17.01 -18.43 30.16
CA ALA A 492 -18.33 -19.02 29.96
C ALA A 492 -18.56 -19.35 28.46
N ALA A 493 -18.23 -18.42 27.55
CA ALA A 493 -18.33 -18.64 26.12
C ALA A 493 -17.39 -19.78 25.65
N ALA A 494 -16.16 -19.82 26.16
CA ALA A 494 -15.21 -20.88 25.85
C ALA A 494 -15.69 -22.25 26.34
N ARG A 495 -16.30 -22.33 27.52
CA ARG A 495 -16.90 -23.57 28.05
C ARG A 495 -18.09 -24.02 27.19
N ALA A 496 -18.97 -23.10 26.84
CA ALA A 496 -20.13 -23.39 26.00
C ALA A 496 -19.73 -23.87 24.60
N ALA A 497 -18.59 -23.37 24.08
CA ALA A 497 -17.99 -23.78 22.80
C ALA A 497 -17.10 -25.05 22.91
N ASP A 498 -17.03 -25.68 24.07
CA ASP A 498 -16.10 -26.82 24.33
C ASP A 498 -14.63 -26.47 24.04
N ALA A 499 -14.28 -25.20 24.20
CA ALA A 499 -12.92 -24.68 23.95
C ALA A 499 -12.07 -24.63 25.23
N HIS A 500 -12.67 -24.45 26.40
CA HIS A 500 -11.98 -24.24 27.67
C HIS A 500 -10.91 -25.31 27.96
N GLY A 501 -11.26 -26.59 27.77
CA GLY A 501 -10.36 -27.70 28.09
C GLY A 501 -9.05 -27.66 27.30
N PHE A 502 -9.10 -27.41 25.98
CA PHE A 502 -7.87 -27.31 25.20
C PHE A 502 -7.13 -26.00 25.46
N ILE A 503 -7.85 -24.89 25.76
CA ILE A 503 -7.22 -23.60 26.08
C ILE A 503 -6.36 -23.74 27.34
N GLN A 504 -6.84 -24.42 28.37
CA GLN A 504 -6.08 -24.68 29.60
C GLN A 504 -4.81 -25.54 29.38
N LEU A 505 -4.76 -26.34 28.31
CA LEU A 505 -3.60 -27.14 27.93
C LEU A 505 -2.56 -26.35 27.10
N LEU A 506 -2.88 -25.13 26.68
CA LEU A 506 -1.91 -24.26 26.02
C LEU A 506 -0.90 -23.71 27.05
N PRO A 507 0.32 -23.37 26.64
CA PRO A 507 1.40 -22.95 27.55
C PRO A 507 0.98 -21.83 28.53
N ASP A 508 0.27 -20.79 28.05
CA ASP A 508 -0.16 -19.64 28.83
C ASP A 508 -1.70 -19.58 28.92
N GLY A 509 -2.41 -20.68 28.68
CA GLY A 509 -3.87 -20.75 28.74
C GLY A 509 -4.53 -19.72 27.82
N TYR A 510 -5.40 -18.87 28.38
CA TYR A 510 -6.09 -17.79 27.65
C TYR A 510 -5.17 -16.69 27.15
N ASP A 511 -3.99 -16.52 27.75
CA ASP A 511 -3.01 -15.50 27.37
C ASP A 511 -2.02 -16.02 26.33
N THR A 512 -2.14 -17.29 25.91
CA THR A 512 -1.36 -17.85 24.81
C THR A 512 -1.59 -17.05 23.54
N VAL A 513 -0.49 -16.54 22.95
CA VAL A 513 -0.52 -15.83 21.68
C VAL A 513 -0.69 -16.81 20.54
N VAL A 514 -1.77 -16.68 19.79
CA VAL A 514 -2.02 -17.45 18.57
C VAL A 514 -1.42 -16.70 17.39
N GLY A 515 -0.54 -17.39 16.64
CA GLY A 515 0.16 -16.81 15.51
C GLY A 515 -0.77 -16.44 14.34
N GLN A 516 -0.20 -15.79 13.32
CA GLN A 516 -0.93 -15.39 12.12
C GLN A 516 -1.76 -16.55 11.54
N ARG A 517 -3.06 -16.32 11.32
CA ARG A 517 -4.06 -17.29 10.84
C ARG A 517 -4.23 -18.52 11.75
N GLY A 518 -3.82 -18.45 13.02
CA GLY A 518 -3.99 -19.56 13.97
C GLY A 518 -3.25 -20.84 13.57
N ARG A 519 -2.12 -20.76 12.89
CA ARG A 519 -1.33 -21.93 12.43
C ARG A 519 -0.89 -22.85 13.57
N THR A 520 -0.83 -22.34 14.78
CA THR A 520 -0.49 -23.09 16.00
C THR A 520 -1.65 -23.93 16.54
N LEU A 521 -2.86 -23.73 16.04
CA LEU A 521 -4.07 -24.44 16.47
C LEU A 521 -4.53 -25.43 15.39
N SER A 522 -5.10 -26.55 15.81
CA SER A 522 -5.77 -27.50 14.90
C SER A 522 -7.03 -26.86 14.27
N GLY A 523 -7.52 -27.40 13.16
CA GLY A 523 -8.77 -26.95 12.53
C GLY A 523 -9.95 -26.91 13.49
N GLY A 524 -10.13 -27.99 14.28
CA GLY A 524 -11.19 -28.08 15.27
C GLY A 524 -11.02 -27.12 16.46
N GLN A 525 -9.79 -26.79 16.85
CA GLN A 525 -9.55 -25.77 17.89
C GLN A 525 -9.90 -24.38 17.38
N ARG A 526 -9.47 -24.03 16.15
CA ARG A 526 -9.87 -22.75 15.54
C ARG A 526 -11.39 -22.60 15.44
N GLN A 527 -12.06 -23.68 15.00
CA GLN A 527 -13.52 -23.66 14.86
C GLN A 527 -14.23 -23.43 16.21
N ARG A 528 -13.76 -24.07 17.30
CA ARG A 528 -14.31 -23.84 18.64
C ARG A 528 -14.07 -22.42 19.14
N LEU A 529 -12.94 -21.77 18.77
CA LEU A 529 -12.73 -20.36 19.04
C LEU A 529 -13.73 -19.46 18.28
N ALA A 530 -14.01 -19.79 17.00
CA ALA A 530 -15.03 -19.05 16.24
C ALA A 530 -16.43 -19.21 16.84
N ILE A 531 -16.77 -20.42 17.30
CA ILE A 531 -18.03 -20.67 18.02
C ILE A 531 -18.09 -19.88 19.34
N ALA A 532 -17.00 -19.86 20.13
CA ALA A 532 -16.90 -19.05 21.35
C ALA A 532 -17.09 -17.56 21.07
N ARG A 533 -16.49 -17.05 19.98
CA ARG A 533 -16.66 -15.67 19.49
C ARG A 533 -18.11 -15.37 19.11
N ALA A 534 -18.81 -16.31 18.48
CA ALA A 534 -20.22 -16.17 18.14
C ALA A 534 -21.11 -16.25 19.39
N MET A 535 -20.77 -17.08 20.38
CA MET A 535 -21.48 -17.19 21.65
C MET A 535 -21.40 -15.91 22.48
N ILE A 536 -20.21 -15.33 22.63
CA ILE A 536 -20.00 -14.12 23.42
C ILE A 536 -20.67 -12.90 22.78
N ARG A 537 -20.86 -12.92 21.45
CA ARG A 537 -21.60 -11.88 20.71
C ARG A 537 -23.06 -11.79 21.16
N ASP A 538 -23.67 -12.92 21.49
CA ASP A 538 -25.05 -13.07 21.96
C ASP A 538 -26.11 -12.39 21.09
N ALA A 539 -25.95 -12.51 19.77
CA ALA A 539 -26.86 -11.94 18.79
C ALA A 539 -28.08 -12.84 18.53
N PRO A 540 -29.28 -12.24 18.28
CA PRO A 540 -30.53 -13.00 18.03
C PRO A 540 -30.51 -13.74 16.68
N VAL A 541 -29.74 -13.28 15.70
CA VAL A 541 -29.59 -13.94 14.41
C VAL A 541 -28.21 -14.58 14.31
N LEU A 542 -28.17 -15.84 13.86
CA LEU A 542 -26.95 -16.62 13.68
C LEU A 542 -26.80 -17.04 12.23
N LEU A 543 -25.66 -16.78 11.65
CA LEU A 543 -25.28 -17.21 10.32
C LEU A 543 -24.13 -18.22 10.41
N LEU A 544 -24.37 -19.44 9.95
CA LEU A 544 -23.39 -20.53 9.88
C LEU A 544 -23.08 -20.84 8.43
N ASP A 545 -21.87 -20.55 7.97
CA ASP A 545 -21.42 -20.85 6.61
C ASP A 545 -20.45 -22.02 6.65
N GLU A 546 -20.95 -23.21 6.29
CA GLU A 546 -20.22 -24.50 6.25
C GLU A 546 -19.39 -24.78 7.54
N PRO A 547 -20.00 -24.76 8.73
CA PRO A 547 -19.28 -24.73 10.02
C PRO A 547 -18.48 -26.00 10.33
N THR A 548 -18.61 -27.08 9.54
CA THR A 548 -17.91 -28.35 9.75
C THR A 548 -16.94 -28.72 8.61
N THR A 549 -16.81 -27.84 7.61
CA THR A 549 -15.94 -28.10 6.46
C THR A 549 -14.47 -28.11 6.84
N GLY A 550 -13.70 -29.07 6.28
CA GLY A 550 -12.26 -29.20 6.56
C GLY A 550 -11.92 -29.83 7.90
N LEU A 551 -12.90 -30.40 8.61
CA LEU A 551 -12.69 -31.13 9.85
C LEU A 551 -12.73 -32.64 9.62
N ASP A 552 -11.91 -33.37 10.36
CA ASP A 552 -12.02 -34.82 10.44
C ASP A 552 -13.33 -35.25 11.11
N ALA A 553 -13.75 -36.49 10.91
CA ALA A 553 -15.03 -37.00 11.40
C ALA A 553 -15.18 -36.95 12.93
N GLN A 554 -14.10 -37.03 13.70
CA GLN A 554 -14.13 -36.95 15.15
C GLN A 554 -14.30 -35.49 15.62
N SER A 555 -13.50 -34.58 15.04
CA SER A 555 -13.60 -33.13 15.30
C SER A 555 -14.96 -32.59 14.85
N GLY A 556 -15.47 -33.02 13.71
CA GLY A 556 -16.81 -32.65 13.22
C GLY A 556 -17.91 -33.07 14.20
N ARG A 557 -17.85 -34.29 14.75
CA ARG A 557 -18.82 -34.74 15.79
C ARG A 557 -18.72 -33.94 17.08
N ARG A 558 -17.52 -33.62 17.54
CA ARG A 558 -17.32 -32.83 18.78
C ARG A 558 -17.86 -31.39 18.67
N ILE A 559 -17.89 -30.82 17.47
CA ILE A 559 -18.37 -29.45 17.25
C ILE A 559 -19.89 -29.39 17.17
N MET A 560 -20.58 -30.48 16.86
CA MET A 560 -22.04 -30.48 16.68
C MET A 560 -22.78 -30.06 17.96
N GLU A 561 -22.36 -30.52 19.14
CA GLU A 561 -23.00 -30.13 20.39
C GLU A 561 -22.81 -28.66 20.75
N PRO A 562 -21.61 -28.05 20.67
CA PRO A 562 -21.41 -26.61 20.72
C PRO A 562 -22.24 -25.83 19.72
N LEU A 563 -22.37 -26.28 18.47
CA LEU A 563 -23.21 -25.63 17.47
C LEU A 563 -24.70 -25.68 17.84
N ARG A 564 -25.21 -26.81 18.34
CA ARG A 564 -26.60 -26.90 18.82
C ARG A 564 -26.88 -25.93 19.96
N ARG A 565 -25.94 -25.81 20.93
CA ARG A 565 -26.02 -24.84 22.01
C ARG A 565 -26.02 -23.40 21.48
N LEU A 566 -25.18 -23.12 20.50
CA LEU A 566 -25.11 -21.81 19.86
C LEU A 566 -26.41 -21.47 19.12
N MET A 567 -27.04 -22.45 18.45
CA MET A 567 -28.30 -22.29 17.70
C MET A 567 -29.50 -22.13 18.60
N ALA A 568 -29.47 -22.67 19.83
CA ALA A 568 -30.61 -22.69 20.72
C ALA A 568 -31.13 -21.28 21.02
N GLY A 569 -32.43 -21.04 20.78
CA GLY A 569 -33.09 -19.77 21.00
C GLY A 569 -32.78 -18.65 20.01
N ARG A 570 -31.95 -18.92 19.00
CA ARG A 570 -31.56 -17.93 17.95
C ARG A 570 -32.14 -18.30 16.60
N THR A 571 -32.51 -17.26 15.84
CA THR A 571 -32.87 -17.44 14.43
C THR A 571 -31.62 -17.81 13.66
N THR A 572 -31.57 -18.99 13.08
CA THR A 572 -30.36 -19.51 12.47
C THR A 572 -30.51 -19.75 10.97
N ILE A 573 -29.59 -19.22 10.18
CA ILE A 573 -29.43 -19.57 8.76
C ILE A 573 -28.16 -20.42 8.64
N VAL A 574 -28.33 -21.69 8.28
CA VAL A 574 -27.24 -22.65 8.11
C VAL A 574 -27.01 -22.89 6.63
N ILE A 575 -25.83 -22.54 6.13
CA ILE A 575 -25.35 -22.97 4.83
C ILE A 575 -24.52 -24.23 5.05
N SER A 576 -24.98 -25.36 4.58
CA SER A 576 -24.25 -26.60 4.78
C SER A 576 -24.55 -27.61 3.67
N HIS A 577 -23.55 -28.40 3.36
CA HIS A 577 -23.70 -29.64 2.59
C HIS A 577 -23.71 -30.87 3.53
N ASN A 578 -23.46 -30.69 4.83
CA ASN A 578 -23.48 -31.75 5.82
C ASN A 578 -24.92 -32.02 6.31
N LEU A 579 -25.41 -33.22 6.04
CA LEU A 579 -26.77 -33.63 6.37
C LEU A 579 -27.09 -33.60 7.88
N LEU A 580 -26.10 -33.79 8.74
CA LEU A 580 -26.29 -33.76 10.20
C LEU A 580 -26.71 -32.37 10.70
N THR A 581 -26.28 -31.31 10.03
CA THR A 581 -26.65 -29.92 10.37
C THR A 581 -27.95 -29.50 9.68
N VAL A 582 -28.30 -30.12 8.55
CA VAL A 582 -29.47 -29.79 7.72
C VAL A 582 -30.74 -30.51 8.20
N ARG A 583 -30.61 -31.75 8.68
CA ARG A 583 -31.74 -32.59 9.08
C ARG A 583 -32.58 -32.00 10.20
N ASP A 584 -31.91 -31.37 11.17
CA ASP A 584 -32.55 -30.80 12.35
C ASP A 584 -33.12 -29.37 12.09
N ALA A 585 -33.00 -28.84 10.85
CA ALA A 585 -33.53 -27.54 10.50
C ALA A 585 -35.06 -27.52 10.41
N THR A 586 -35.69 -26.42 10.88
CA THR A 586 -37.13 -26.21 10.77
C THR A 586 -37.60 -26.17 9.33
N TRP A 587 -36.83 -25.50 8.46
CA TRP A 587 -37.04 -25.41 7.03
C TRP A 587 -35.75 -25.62 6.25
N ILE A 588 -35.86 -26.24 5.12
CA ILE A 588 -34.78 -26.43 4.15
C ILE A 588 -35.16 -25.71 2.86
N VAL A 589 -34.29 -24.87 2.36
CA VAL A 589 -34.41 -24.19 1.08
C VAL A 589 -33.32 -24.74 0.14
N VAL A 590 -33.72 -25.28 -0.99
CA VAL A 590 -32.81 -25.78 -1.99
C VAL A 590 -32.61 -24.73 -3.07
N LEU A 591 -31.34 -24.29 -3.22
CA LEU A 591 -30.95 -23.35 -4.25
C LEU A 591 -30.31 -24.11 -5.46
N ASP A 592 -30.74 -23.77 -6.64
CA ASP A 592 -30.07 -24.14 -7.87
C ASP A 592 -29.97 -22.93 -8.80
N ARG A 593 -28.75 -22.65 -9.28
CA ARG A 593 -28.45 -21.53 -10.20
C ARG A 593 -29.06 -20.18 -9.76
N GLY A 594 -29.01 -19.88 -8.46
CA GLY A 594 -29.53 -18.64 -7.89
C GLY A 594 -31.04 -18.58 -7.69
N ARG A 595 -31.76 -19.69 -7.81
CA ARG A 595 -33.23 -19.76 -7.61
C ARG A 595 -33.57 -20.77 -6.55
N VAL A 596 -34.66 -20.52 -5.81
CA VAL A 596 -35.28 -21.53 -4.96
C VAL A 596 -36.02 -22.52 -5.82
N VAL A 597 -35.63 -23.81 -5.76
CA VAL A 597 -36.25 -24.90 -6.53
C VAL A 597 -37.14 -25.77 -5.66
N GLU A 598 -36.81 -25.90 -4.37
CA GLU A 598 -37.60 -26.66 -3.39
C GLU A 598 -37.51 -25.98 -2.02
N CYS A 599 -38.58 -26.07 -1.24
CA CYS A 599 -38.56 -25.69 0.17
C CYS A 599 -39.51 -26.60 0.99
N GLY A 600 -39.13 -26.93 2.21
CA GLY A 600 -39.92 -27.79 3.08
C GLY A 600 -39.15 -28.38 4.24
N THR A 601 -39.75 -29.30 4.98
CA THR A 601 -39.08 -30.07 6.03
C THR A 601 -38.24 -31.21 5.42
N HIS A 602 -37.33 -31.77 6.19
CA HIS A 602 -36.49 -32.89 5.77
C HIS A 602 -37.34 -34.07 5.22
N GLU A 603 -38.36 -34.49 5.98
CA GLU A 603 -39.20 -35.61 5.63
C GLU A 603 -39.99 -35.34 4.33
N ALA A 604 -40.60 -34.15 4.20
CA ALA A 604 -41.35 -33.76 3.03
C ALA A 604 -40.49 -33.75 1.76
N LEU A 605 -39.27 -33.19 1.85
CA LEU A 605 -38.37 -33.10 0.69
C LEU A 605 -37.75 -34.45 0.30
N VAL A 606 -37.50 -35.34 1.25
CA VAL A 606 -37.06 -36.72 0.97
C VAL A 606 -38.15 -37.51 0.25
N LEU A 607 -39.40 -37.40 0.74
CA LEU A 607 -40.57 -38.05 0.13
C LEU A 607 -40.88 -37.52 -1.28
N HIS A 608 -40.69 -36.21 -1.50
CA HIS A 608 -40.91 -35.59 -2.81
C HIS A 608 -39.98 -36.14 -3.90
N GLY A 609 -38.81 -36.69 -3.52
CA GLY A 609 -37.88 -37.32 -4.49
C GLY A 609 -37.11 -36.34 -5.39
N GLY A 610 -37.19 -35.06 -5.15
CA GLY A 610 -36.66 -33.96 -5.95
C GLY A 610 -35.14 -33.73 -5.86
N ALA A 611 -34.72 -32.46 -5.96
CA ALA A 611 -33.33 -32.06 -5.91
C ALA A 611 -32.69 -32.35 -4.55
N TYR A 612 -33.43 -32.10 -3.46
CA TYR A 612 -32.99 -32.41 -2.10
C TYR A 612 -32.75 -33.93 -1.91
N ALA A 613 -33.70 -34.73 -2.31
CA ALA A 613 -33.60 -36.19 -2.17
C ALA A 613 -32.43 -36.76 -3.00
N ARG A 614 -32.11 -36.18 -4.14
CA ARG A 614 -30.91 -36.54 -4.93
C ARG A 614 -29.63 -36.20 -4.18
N LEU A 615 -29.51 -34.97 -3.63
CA LEU A 615 -28.38 -34.54 -2.81
C LEU A 615 -28.21 -35.42 -1.56
N HIS A 616 -29.32 -35.75 -0.91
CA HIS A 616 -29.35 -36.61 0.28
C HIS A 616 -28.83 -38.03 -0.05
N ARG A 617 -29.26 -38.64 -1.13
CA ARG A 617 -28.76 -39.97 -1.56
C ARG A 617 -27.27 -39.97 -1.87
N LEU A 618 -26.77 -38.97 -2.59
CA LEU A 618 -25.35 -38.84 -2.90
C LEU A 618 -24.48 -38.81 -1.62
N HIS A 619 -24.92 -38.10 -0.58
CA HIS A 619 -24.21 -38.04 0.68
C HIS A 619 -24.29 -39.34 1.49
N GLN A 620 -25.36 -40.10 1.40
CA GLN A 620 -25.44 -41.43 2.04
C GLN A 620 -24.49 -42.46 1.42
N ILE A 621 -24.27 -42.36 0.11
CA ILE A 621 -23.35 -43.26 -0.62
C ILE A 621 -21.88 -42.93 -0.31
N THR A 622 -21.56 -41.64 -0.03
CA THR A 622 -20.19 -41.17 0.29
C THR A 622 -19.88 -41.12 1.80
N GLY A 623 -20.87 -41.40 2.66
CA GLY A 623 -20.67 -41.55 4.09
C GLY A 623 -19.84 -42.79 4.43
N PRO A 624 -19.10 -42.84 5.55
CA PRO A 624 -18.35 -44.02 5.95
C PRO A 624 -19.32 -45.22 6.04
N MET A 625 -19.03 -46.28 5.32
CA MET A 625 -19.76 -47.55 5.44
C MET A 625 -19.82 -47.97 6.91
N PRO A 626 -20.96 -48.41 7.44
CA PRO A 626 -21.00 -48.99 8.76
C PRO A 626 -19.96 -50.12 8.81
N ALA A 627 -19.08 -50.08 9.81
CA ALA A 627 -18.10 -51.12 10.00
C ALA A 627 -18.87 -52.48 10.04
N GLY A 628 -18.66 -53.30 9.02
CA GLY A 628 -19.16 -54.65 9.01
C GLY A 628 -18.64 -55.40 10.25
N PRO A 629 -19.35 -56.42 10.76
CA PRO A 629 -18.95 -57.16 11.95
C PRO A 629 -17.52 -57.64 11.78
N SER A 630 -16.68 -57.30 12.72
CA SER A 630 -15.29 -57.75 12.81
C SER A 630 -15.26 -59.27 12.77
N GLN A 631 -14.86 -59.85 11.65
CA GLN A 631 -14.45 -61.23 11.60
C GLN A 631 -13.14 -61.32 12.41
N SER A 632 -13.25 -61.92 13.59
CA SER A 632 -12.12 -62.33 14.40
C SER A 632 -11.25 -63.33 13.58
N LEU A 633 -10.14 -62.85 13.06
CA LEU A 633 -9.05 -63.73 12.64
C LEU A 633 -8.35 -64.25 13.89
N THR A 634 -8.81 -65.42 14.32
CA THR A 634 -8.03 -66.34 15.14
C THR A 634 -7.04 -67.06 14.23
N THR A 635 -5.77 -66.77 14.33
CA THR A 635 -4.62 -67.68 14.45
C THR A 635 -3.39 -66.89 14.75
#